data_ee06521f9dd1c2bdb0b8af6b793390a3
#
_entry.id   ee06521f9dd1c2bdb0b8af6b793390a3
#
_cell.length_a   1.000
_cell.length_b   1.000
_cell.length_c   1.000
_cell.angle_alpha   90.00
_cell.angle_beta   90.00
_cell.angle_gamma   90.00
#
_symmetry.space_group_name_H-M   'P 1'
#
loop_
_entity.id
_entity.type
_entity.pdbx_description
1 polymer ?
#
loop_
_entity_poly.entity_id
_entity_poly.type
_entity_poly.pdbx_seq_one_letter_code
_entity_poly.pdbx_strand_id
1 'polypeptide(L)'
;MSKRQIAIKPSCLNEIRALPIDRLGAFLDKVQLLANDPLPDGGLKKKLRAGGGVCRLRVGSYRVLYRFGEEWVTLLGLRRRREDTYRDLDTVSGARAEAPPELYETEGEEELDELNAAPRAFSFARGGGAPGARETEELPVKLTAAWLTQLGVPAEAIPTLLQCTTAEALLDAPVPEGVLKRVVEAVFPKPLEEMVAEPELVVPSTEHLVRYRQGDLLNFLLRLDEAQARLTRWSLTGPTMVVGGAGTGKSTVALYRVKEVLERPGATGRETVLLTTFTNALLSATRQLLSEEQMARVEVATADHIAVEIVKSTRRLSDIEYGQEATRRLHELRARFVPRAKSAAETEEVGLALAALTERYLIEEFDWIIDGRGITDVEEYKRAPRPGRGARLSGRLREAIFALYQRFAESARKDRFPALRNEARAVLASGAWEKRWDYVIVDEAQDLCPASLALMAEVARTPEGLFFAADSKQSLYSRNYTWSSAHPRLQFRGRTARLERNYRSTKEIDRAAFAVLEAEDDEALVASTSVHEGPLPVLVRNVPSEDEATWIADFVRQMARHLRLRPSAAAVLVPRNAIGRELAEAITEAGLPARFFEGRALELRADAVKVLTLHSAKGLEFPIVVVAGFHEGAYPVPEKYVAPEVFAERMRHERRLLYVGLTRAMRGLMLIVPRGCRHEALTAFETRGWAVEETE
;
A
#
# COMPACT_ATOMS: atom_id res chain seq x y z
N MET A 1 22.18 -32.54 9.27
CA MET A 1 21.29 -31.68 8.48
C MET A 1 21.21 -30.33 9.15
N SER A 2 21.35 -29.23 8.44
CA SER A 2 21.22 -27.90 9.02
C SER A 2 19.78 -27.69 9.49
N LYS A 3 19.61 -27.05 10.65
CA LYS A 3 18.30 -26.68 11.21
C LYS A 3 17.59 -25.73 10.25
N ARG A 4 16.35 -26.04 9.84
CA ARG A 4 15.54 -25.18 8.96
C ARG A 4 15.05 -23.95 9.72
N GLN A 5 14.94 -22.86 9.03
CA GLN A 5 14.32 -21.64 9.57
C GLN A 5 12.80 -21.77 9.61
N ILE A 6 12.17 -21.13 10.59
CA ILE A 6 10.72 -21.18 10.76
C ILE A 6 10.12 -19.92 10.14
N ALA A 7 9.15 -20.11 9.27
CA ALA A 7 8.25 -19.07 8.80
C ALA A 7 6.83 -19.36 9.27
N ILE A 8 5.99 -18.35 9.36
CA ILE A 8 4.61 -18.46 9.82
C ILE A 8 3.69 -17.56 9.01
N LYS A 9 2.49 -18.00 8.74
CA LYS A 9 1.45 -17.17 8.12
C LYS A 9 0.78 -16.26 9.18
N PRO A 10 0.33 -15.05 8.81
CA PRO A 10 -0.36 -14.13 9.73
C PRO A 10 -1.57 -14.76 10.42
N SER A 11 -2.35 -15.56 9.72
CA SER A 11 -3.48 -16.29 10.30
C SER A 11 -3.03 -17.27 11.39
N CYS A 12 -1.99 -18.06 11.13
CA CYS A 12 -1.43 -18.99 12.12
C CYS A 12 -0.87 -18.24 13.34
N LEU A 13 -0.24 -17.09 13.13
CA LEU A 13 0.30 -16.25 14.22
C LEU A 13 -0.82 -15.77 15.16
N ASN A 14 -1.98 -15.37 14.61
CA ASN A 14 -3.15 -14.99 15.38
C ASN A 14 -3.75 -16.19 16.15
N GLU A 15 -3.78 -17.36 15.53
CA GLU A 15 -4.28 -18.60 16.15
C GLU A 15 -3.37 -19.04 17.34
N ILE A 16 -2.06 -18.80 17.28
CA ILE A 16 -1.15 -19.05 18.42
C ILE A 16 -1.50 -18.19 19.64
N ARG A 17 -1.99 -16.96 19.44
CA ARG A 17 -2.49 -16.14 20.55
C ARG A 17 -3.66 -16.81 21.29
N ALA A 18 -4.48 -17.54 20.56
CA ALA A 18 -5.63 -18.25 21.11
C ALA A 18 -5.27 -19.59 21.78
N LEU A 19 -4.02 -20.07 21.68
CA LEU A 19 -3.58 -21.29 22.34
C LEU A 19 -3.60 -21.13 23.88
N PRO A 20 -4.15 -22.10 24.63
CA PRO A 20 -4.03 -22.15 26.10
C PRO A 20 -2.55 -22.14 26.55
N ILE A 21 -2.27 -21.51 27.70
CA ILE A 21 -0.89 -21.37 28.20
C ILE A 21 -0.22 -22.72 28.44
N ASP A 22 -1.00 -23.68 28.97
CA ASP A 22 -0.55 -25.05 29.25
C ASP A 22 -0.20 -25.84 27.98
N ARG A 23 -0.69 -25.43 26.82
CA ARG A 23 -0.44 -26.05 25.52
C ARG A 23 0.69 -25.41 24.72
N LEU A 24 1.07 -24.17 25.08
CA LEU A 24 2.09 -23.42 24.34
C LEU A 24 3.44 -24.12 24.35
N GLY A 25 3.90 -24.65 25.50
CA GLY A 25 5.17 -25.37 25.61
C GLY A 25 5.21 -26.56 24.65
N ALA A 26 4.20 -27.42 24.71
CA ALA A 26 4.11 -28.57 23.83
C ALA A 26 4.03 -28.20 22.34
N PHE A 27 3.40 -27.06 22.00
CA PHE A 27 3.37 -26.53 20.62
C PHE A 27 4.78 -26.11 20.18
N LEU A 28 5.49 -25.33 21.01
CA LEU A 28 6.84 -24.83 20.68
C LEU A 28 7.86 -25.98 20.52
N ASP A 29 7.79 -26.99 21.37
CA ASP A 29 8.64 -28.20 21.25
C ASP A 29 8.40 -28.92 19.91
N LYS A 30 7.13 -29.03 19.51
CA LYS A 30 6.78 -29.65 18.22
C LYS A 30 7.16 -28.79 17.01
N VAL A 31 7.11 -27.46 17.12
CA VAL A 31 7.60 -26.55 16.08
C VAL A 31 9.13 -26.68 15.95
N GLN A 32 9.87 -26.80 17.04
CA GLN A 32 11.30 -27.07 16.98
C GLN A 32 11.63 -28.44 16.36
N LEU A 33 10.81 -29.45 16.62
CA LEU A 33 10.93 -30.76 15.98
C LEU A 33 10.77 -30.63 14.47
N LEU A 34 9.80 -29.85 13.97
CA LEU A 34 9.62 -29.59 12.54
C LEU A 34 10.84 -28.90 11.91
N ALA A 35 11.48 -27.98 12.62
CA ALA A 35 12.69 -27.31 12.12
C ALA A 35 13.85 -28.30 11.89
N ASN A 36 13.92 -29.36 12.68
CA ASN A 36 14.95 -30.40 12.54
C ASN A 36 14.55 -31.48 11.53
N ASP A 37 13.30 -31.98 11.63
CA ASP A 37 12.77 -33.02 10.77
C ASP A 37 11.29 -32.75 10.43
N PRO A 38 10.99 -32.14 9.26
CA PRO A 38 9.62 -31.89 8.82
C PRO A 38 8.97 -33.02 8.03
N LEU A 39 9.71 -34.12 7.74
CA LEU A 39 9.22 -35.19 6.88
C LEU A 39 8.04 -35.92 7.53
N PRO A 40 7.00 -36.25 6.76
CA PRO A 40 5.87 -37.06 7.25
C PRO A 40 6.37 -38.44 7.72
N ASP A 41 5.92 -38.88 8.89
CA ASP A 41 6.26 -40.16 9.51
C ASP A 41 5.07 -41.13 9.61
N GLY A 42 3.91 -40.74 9.03
CA GLY A 42 2.69 -41.56 9.03
C GLY A 42 1.90 -41.53 10.37
N GLY A 43 2.54 -41.12 11.47
CA GLY A 43 1.94 -41.05 12.81
C GLY A 43 1.67 -39.63 13.28
N LEU A 44 2.72 -39.00 13.77
CA LEU A 44 2.67 -37.63 14.30
C LEU A 44 2.52 -36.58 13.19
N LYS A 45 3.17 -36.81 12.05
CA LYS A 45 3.22 -35.95 10.87
C LYS A 45 2.66 -36.70 9.66
N LYS A 46 1.62 -36.12 9.00
CA LYS A 46 0.98 -36.70 7.82
C LYS A 46 0.91 -35.69 6.69
N LYS A 47 1.05 -36.16 5.44
CA LYS A 47 0.83 -35.36 4.23
C LYS A 47 -0.66 -35.38 3.89
N LEU A 48 -1.24 -34.21 3.58
CA LEU A 48 -2.63 -34.06 3.15
C LEU A 48 -2.77 -34.33 1.65
N ARG A 49 -3.82 -35.10 1.23
CA ARG A 49 -4.01 -35.52 -0.17
C ARG A 49 -4.33 -34.35 -1.11
N ALA A 50 -5.19 -33.42 -0.69
CA ALA A 50 -5.67 -32.31 -1.54
C ALA A 50 -4.83 -31.04 -1.44
N GLY A 51 -3.79 -30.97 -0.66
CA GLY A 51 -3.18 -29.71 -0.24
C GLY A 51 -1.87 -29.31 -0.87
N GLY A 52 -1.54 -29.65 -2.14
CA GLY A 52 -0.34 -29.10 -2.81
C GLY A 52 0.95 -29.11 -1.96
N GLY A 53 1.26 -30.24 -1.27
CA GLY A 53 2.44 -30.39 -0.41
C GLY A 53 2.23 -29.95 1.04
N VAL A 54 1.01 -29.69 1.48
CA VAL A 54 0.68 -29.37 2.87
C VAL A 54 0.74 -30.65 3.73
N CYS A 55 1.34 -30.48 4.91
CA CYS A 55 1.43 -31.54 5.93
C CYS A 55 0.74 -31.07 7.21
N ARG A 56 0.29 -32.02 8.02
CA ARG A 56 -0.24 -31.78 9.36
C ARG A 56 0.67 -32.37 10.43
N LEU A 57 0.80 -31.66 11.55
CA LEU A 57 1.47 -32.12 12.76
C LEU A 57 0.45 -32.18 13.90
N ARG A 58 0.41 -33.29 14.62
CA ARG A 58 -0.47 -33.47 15.80
C ARG A 58 0.16 -32.87 17.05
N VAL A 59 -0.56 -31.94 17.72
CA VAL A 59 -0.17 -31.31 18.99
C VAL A 59 -1.34 -31.43 19.97
N GLY A 60 -1.51 -32.57 20.61
CA GLY A 60 -2.66 -32.87 21.46
C GLY A 60 -3.97 -32.82 20.67
N SER A 61 -4.92 -31.96 21.12
CA SER A 61 -6.18 -31.70 20.42
C SER A 61 -6.06 -30.75 19.25
N TYR A 62 -4.86 -30.24 18.92
CA TYR A 62 -4.61 -29.32 17.82
C TYR A 62 -3.91 -30.00 16.66
N ARG A 63 -4.08 -29.43 15.47
CA ARG A 63 -3.43 -29.80 14.23
C ARG A 63 -2.72 -28.57 13.68
N VAL A 64 -1.39 -28.64 13.53
CA VAL A 64 -0.59 -27.60 12.89
C VAL A 64 -0.47 -27.95 11.42
N LEU A 65 -0.96 -27.07 10.55
CA LEU A 65 -0.77 -27.19 9.12
C LEU A 65 0.55 -26.53 8.75
N TYR A 66 1.38 -27.22 7.96
CA TYR A 66 2.68 -26.72 7.58
C TYR A 66 3.10 -27.17 6.18
N ARG A 67 4.00 -26.42 5.57
CA ARG A 67 4.78 -26.79 4.40
C ARG A 67 6.26 -26.73 4.73
N PHE A 68 7.08 -27.40 3.95
CA PHE A 68 8.53 -27.36 4.14
C PHE A 68 9.27 -27.42 2.81
N GLY A 69 10.49 -26.90 2.81
CA GLY A 69 11.47 -26.96 1.75
C GLY A 69 12.84 -27.34 2.32
N GLU A 70 13.89 -27.07 1.56
CA GLU A 70 15.25 -27.40 1.98
C GLU A 70 15.70 -26.59 3.20
N GLU A 71 15.42 -25.29 3.21
CA GLU A 71 15.88 -24.33 4.24
C GLU A 71 14.78 -23.87 5.22
N TRP A 72 13.49 -24.08 4.87
CA TRP A 72 12.37 -23.49 5.60
C TRP A 72 11.29 -24.50 5.96
N VAL A 73 10.65 -24.23 7.11
CA VAL A 73 9.35 -24.80 7.48
C VAL A 73 8.38 -23.64 7.68
N THR A 74 7.28 -23.63 6.94
CA THR A 74 6.25 -22.60 7.03
C THR A 74 5.03 -23.14 7.75
N LEU A 75 4.66 -22.53 8.89
CA LEU A 75 3.43 -22.82 9.62
C LEU A 75 2.27 -22.07 8.95
N LEU A 76 1.28 -22.79 8.46
CA LEU A 76 0.14 -22.23 7.72
C LEU A 76 -1.01 -21.87 8.66
N GLY A 77 -1.36 -22.76 9.58
CA GLY A 77 -2.46 -22.58 10.50
C GLY A 77 -2.47 -23.60 11.63
N LEU A 78 -3.27 -23.32 12.66
CA LEU A 78 -3.48 -24.15 13.82
C LEU A 78 -4.96 -24.43 13.97
N ARG A 79 -5.37 -25.69 13.84
CA ARG A 79 -6.79 -26.12 13.93
C ARG A 79 -7.02 -26.96 15.17
N ARG A 80 -8.13 -26.75 15.83
CA ARG A 80 -8.57 -27.62 16.92
C ARG A 80 -9.38 -28.79 16.34
N ARG A 81 -9.12 -30.02 16.78
CA ARG A 81 -9.98 -31.17 16.48
C ARG A 81 -11.34 -30.93 17.15
N ARG A 82 -12.45 -31.00 16.38
CA ARG A 82 -13.81 -30.94 16.95
C ARG A 82 -14.08 -32.26 17.65
N GLU A 83 -14.43 -32.19 18.92
CA GLU A 83 -14.83 -33.37 19.70
C GLU A 83 -16.26 -33.87 19.35
N ASP A 84 -17.06 -33.03 18.68
CA ASP A 84 -18.48 -33.33 18.45
C ASP A 84 -18.72 -34.34 17.32
N THR A 85 -17.77 -34.65 16.47
CA THR A 85 -17.90 -35.66 15.39
C THR A 85 -18.03 -37.09 15.90
N TYR A 86 -17.80 -37.33 17.19
CA TYR A 86 -17.84 -38.69 17.77
C TYR A 86 -18.89 -38.90 18.86
N ARG A 87 -19.64 -37.89 19.28
CA ARG A 87 -20.65 -38.04 20.34
C ARG A 87 -21.92 -38.80 19.92
N ASP A 88 -22.26 -38.81 18.64
CA ASP A 88 -23.42 -39.51 18.12
C ASP A 88 -23.17 -40.98 17.80
N LEU A 89 -21.92 -41.44 17.83
CA LEU A 89 -21.56 -42.85 17.61
C LEU A 89 -21.43 -43.67 18.89
N ASP A 90 -21.37 -43.05 20.06
CA ASP A 90 -21.25 -43.75 21.36
C ASP A 90 -22.57 -44.27 21.93
N THR A 91 -23.71 -44.08 21.24
CA THR A 91 -25.04 -44.58 21.71
C THR A 91 -25.45 -45.93 21.10
N VAL A 92 -24.59 -46.53 20.27
CA VAL A 92 -24.90 -47.88 19.76
C VAL A 92 -23.78 -48.84 20.12
N SER A 93 -24.08 -49.66 21.16
CA SER A 93 -23.51 -51.00 21.43
C SER A 93 -22.05 -51.09 21.87
N GLY A 94 -21.85 -51.52 23.10
CA GLY A 94 -20.58 -52.03 23.62
C GLY A 94 -20.04 -53.22 22.84
N ALA A 95 -19.00 -52.98 22.09
CA ALA A 95 -17.98 -53.94 21.70
C ALA A 95 -16.72 -53.15 21.30
N ARG A 96 -15.62 -53.33 22.03
CA ARG A 96 -14.30 -52.97 21.60
C ARG A 96 -13.94 -53.83 20.37
N ALA A 97 -14.14 -53.31 19.18
CA ALA A 97 -13.54 -53.84 17.98
C ALA A 97 -12.37 -52.91 17.61
N GLU A 98 -11.16 -53.45 17.45
CA GLU A 98 -10.05 -52.78 16.81
C GLU A 98 -10.51 -52.38 15.40
N ALA A 99 -10.54 -51.07 15.14
CA ALA A 99 -10.96 -50.56 13.85
C ALA A 99 -9.93 -50.96 12.76
N PRO A 100 -10.42 -51.40 11.59
CA PRO A 100 -9.50 -51.77 10.48
C PRO A 100 -8.68 -50.60 10.02
N PRO A 101 -7.45 -50.82 9.49
CA PRO A 101 -6.55 -49.75 9.04
C PRO A 101 -7.10 -48.83 7.97
N GLU A 102 -8.15 -49.23 7.26
CA GLU A 102 -8.80 -48.45 6.18
C GLU A 102 -9.64 -47.25 6.67
N LEU A 103 -10.09 -47.26 7.95
CA LEU A 103 -10.84 -46.14 8.55
C LEU A 103 -9.97 -44.88 8.82
N TYR A 104 -8.65 -45.00 8.75
CA TYR A 104 -7.74 -43.85 8.88
C TYR A 104 -7.59 -43.05 7.57
N GLU A 105 -8.03 -43.56 6.43
CA GLU A 105 -7.97 -42.90 5.14
C GLU A 105 -9.16 -41.97 4.86
N THR A 106 -10.36 -42.24 5.44
CA THR A 106 -11.56 -41.43 5.28
C THR A 106 -11.60 -40.17 6.16
N GLU A 107 -10.92 -40.17 7.31
CA GLU A 107 -10.84 -38.98 8.17
C GLU A 107 -10.12 -37.76 7.48
N GLY A 108 -9.38 -38.00 6.40
CA GLY A 108 -8.67 -36.95 5.66
C GLY A 108 -9.50 -36.18 4.66
N GLU A 109 -10.60 -36.75 4.16
CA GLU A 109 -11.47 -36.09 3.17
C GLU A 109 -12.48 -35.16 3.84
N GLU A 110 -13.10 -35.57 4.94
CA GLU A 110 -14.04 -34.72 5.70
C GLU A 110 -13.33 -33.53 6.37
N GLU A 111 -12.09 -33.71 6.89
CA GLU A 111 -11.27 -32.60 7.43
C GLU A 111 -10.86 -31.60 6.34
N LEU A 112 -10.79 -32.01 5.08
CA LEU A 112 -10.41 -31.17 3.95
C LEU A 112 -11.61 -30.40 3.38
N ASP A 113 -12.79 -30.99 3.33
CA ASP A 113 -13.99 -30.32 2.89
C ASP A 113 -14.40 -29.20 3.88
N GLU A 114 -14.18 -29.39 5.19
CA GLU A 114 -14.34 -28.33 6.20
C GLU A 114 -13.27 -27.21 6.10
N LEU A 115 -12.06 -27.54 5.61
CA LEU A 115 -10.96 -26.57 5.41
C LEU A 115 -11.08 -25.82 4.06
N ASN A 116 -11.75 -26.42 3.09
CA ASN A 116 -11.89 -25.92 1.71
C ASN A 116 -13.31 -25.39 1.41
N ALA A 117 -14.03 -24.89 2.42
CA ALA A 117 -15.27 -24.16 2.14
C ALA A 117 -14.99 -23.07 1.11
N ALA A 118 -15.55 -23.21 -0.10
CA ALA A 118 -15.34 -22.27 -1.20
C ALA A 118 -15.64 -20.85 -0.75
N PRO A 119 -14.82 -19.85 -1.17
CA PRO A 119 -15.13 -18.46 -0.87
C PRO A 119 -16.54 -18.15 -1.39
N ARG A 120 -17.41 -17.60 -0.53
CA ARG A 120 -18.74 -17.18 -0.95
C ARG A 120 -18.62 -16.14 -2.04
N ALA A 121 -19.33 -16.33 -3.15
CA ALA A 121 -19.42 -15.33 -4.20
C ALA A 121 -20.03 -14.05 -3.62
N PHE A 122 -19.36 -12.92 -3.76
CA PHE A 122 -19.91 -11.62 -3.41
C PHE A 122 -20.71 -11.07 -4.58
N SER A 123 -21.95 -10.69 -4.33
CA SER A 123 -22.77 -9.91 -5.24
C SER A 123 -23.31 -8.71 -4.49
N PHE A 124 -23.01 -7.52 -4.97
CA PHE A 124 -23.54 -6.29 -4.41
C PHE A 124 -24.95 -6.04 -4.96
N ALA A 125 -25.88 -5.66 -4.11
CA ALA A 125 -27.21 -5.20 -4.52
C ALA A 125 -27.67 -4.05 -3.63
N ARG A 126 -28.10 -2.92 -4.25
CA ARG A 126 -28.72 -1.80 -3.53
C ARG A 126 -30.06 -2.21 -2.97
N GLY A 127 -30.32 -1.83 -1.73
CA GLY A 127 -31.62 -2.02 -1.13
C GLY A 127 -32.02 -3.49 -0.97
N GLY A 128 -31.04 -4.38 -0.80
CA GLY A 128 -31.27 -5.79 -0.58
C GLY A 128 -32.34 -6.03 0.46
N GLY A 129 -33.58 -6.20 0.02
CA GLY A 129 -34.80 -6.52 0.75
C GLY A 129 -35.14 -5.56 1.90
N ALA A 130 -36.40 -5.15 1.96
CA ALA A 130 -36.97 -4.54 3.16
C ALA A 130 -36.51 -5.33 4.42
N PRO A 131 -36.48 -4.73 5.63
CA PRO A 131 -35.92 -5.35 6.84
C PRO A 131 -36.61 -6.63 7.31
N GLY A 132 -37.07 -7.46 6.40
CA GLY A 132 -37.86 -8.67 6.61
C GLY A 132 -37.27 -10.00 6.14
N ALA A 133 -36.16 -10.01 5.41
CA ALA A 133 -35.54 -11.25 4.96
C ALA A 133 -34.02 -11.19 5.10
N ARG A 134 -33.53 -10.91 6.31
CA ARG A 134 -32.12 -11.17 6.67
C ARG A 134 -32.01 -12.68 6.88
N GLU A 135 -31.35 -13.38 5.97
CA GLU A 135 -30.74 -14.66 6.34
C GLU A 135 -29.67 -14.31 7.39
N THR A 136 -30.05 -14.35 8.65
CA THR A 136 -29.12 -14.22 9.77
C THR A 136 -28.27 -15.49 9.79
N GLU A 137 -27.02 -15.37 9.39
CA GLU A 137 -26.07 -16.50 9.43
C GLU A 137 -25.82 -16.86 10.89
N GLU A 138 -26.35 -18.01 11.33
CA GLU A 138 -26.06 -18.55 12.65
C GLU A 138 -24.54 -18.84 12.78
N LEU A 139 -24.00 -18.63 13.98
CA LEU A 139 -22.60 -18.95 14.22
C LEU A 139 -22.37 -20.47 14.06
N PRO A 140 -21.35 -20.89 13.30
CA PRO A 140 -21.02 -22.31 13.12
C PRO A 140 -20.58 -22.99 14.43
N VAL A 141 -20.27 -22.17 15.46
CA VAL A 141 -19.84 -22.63 16.79
C VAL A 141 -20.59 -21.86 17.87
N LYS A 142 -21.17 -22.54 18.84
CA LYS A 142 -21.79 -21.91 20.00
C LYS A 142 -20.71 -21.31 20.90
N LEU A 143 -20.77 -20.01 21.15
CA LEU A 143 -19.87 -19.34 22.06
C LEU A 143 -20.15 -19.77 23.50
N THR A 144 -19.12 -20.18 24.23
CA THR A 144 -19.22 -20.54 25.65
C THR A 144 -18.16 -19.74 26.45
N ALA A 145 -18.45 -19.44 27.71
CA ALA A 145 -17.54 -18.72 28.57
C ALA A 145 -16.16 -19.42 28.67
N ALA A 146 -16.16 -20.74 28.79
CA ALA A 146 -14.92 -21.53 28.85
C ALA A 146 -14.10 -21.40 27.54
N TRP A 147 -14.77 -21.46 26.39
CA TRP A 147 -14.10 -21.31 25.09
C TRP A 147 -13.57 -19.92 24.86
N LEU A 148 -14.32 -18.86 25.20
CA LEU A 148 -13.88 -17.47 25.12
C LEU A 148 -12.70 -17.19 26.06
N THR A 149 -12.72 -17.74 27.28
CA THR A 149 -11.58 -17.64 28.21
C THR A 149 -10.34 -18.35 27.64
N GLN A 150 -10.50 -19.52 27.03
CA GLN A 150 -9.40 -20.22 26.34
C GLN A 150 -8.83 -19.44 25.17
N LEU A 151 -9.64 -18.63 24.48
CA LEU A 151 -9.19 -17.70 23.44
C LEU A 151 -8.48 -16.48 24.00
N GLY A 152 -8.38 -16.34 25.32
CA GLY A 152 -7.78 -15.16 25.99
C GLY A 152 -8.64 -13.90 25.85
N VAL A 153 -9.97 -14.08 25.76
CA VAL A 153 -10.93 -12.96 25.81
C VAL A 153 -10.97 -12.42 27.24
N PRO A 154 -10.84 -11.10 27.47
CA PRO A 154 -10.99 -10.49 28.78
C PRO A 154 -12.34 -10.79 29.41
N ALA A 155 -12.37 -11.01 30.71
CA ALA A 155 -13.58 -11.41 31.44
C ALA A 155 -14.75 -10.42 31.24
N GLU A 156 -14.45 -9.13 31.11
CA GLU A 156 -15.41 -8.05 30.84
C GLU A 156 -16.10 -8.14 29.47
N ALA A 157 -15.47 -8.72 28.46
CA ALA A 157 -16.02 -8.87 27.11
C ALA A 157 -16.84 -10.17 26.94
N ILE A 158 -16.65 -11.16 27.81
CA ILE A 158 -17.31 -12.47 27.70
C ILE A 158 -18.85 -12.37 27.75
N PRO A 159 -19.48 -11.62 28.68
CA PRO A 159 -20.95 -11.53 28.73
C PRO A 159 -21.56 -11.01 27.45
N THR A 160 -20.94 -10.01 26.82
CA THR A 160 -21.39 -9.41 25.56
C THR A 160 -21.29 -10.42 24.41
N LEU A 161 -20.19 -11.15 24.31
CA LEU A 161 -19.97 -12.14 23.26
C LEU A 161 -20.89 -13.35 23.38
N LEU A 162 -21.26 -13.76 24.61
CA LEU A 162 -22.22 -14.88 24.83
C LEU A 162 -23.61 -14.59 24.30
N GLN A 163 -23.99 -13.33 24.10
CA GLN A 163 -25.27 -12.93 23.53
C GLN A 163 -25.28 -13.01 22.00
N CYS A 164 -24.12 -13.13 21.36
CA CYS A 164 -24.00 -13.21 19.91
C CYS A 164 -24.31 -14.64 19.44
N THR A 165 -25.40 -14.80 18.70
CA THR A 165 -25.82 -16.07 18.08
C THR A 165 -25.62 -16.09 16.58
N THR A 166 -25.42 -14.91 15.95
CA THR A 166 -25.26 -14.75 14.52
C THR A 166 -23.94 -14.04 14.19
N ALA A 167 -23.49 -14.17 12.94
CA ALA A 167 -22.28 -13.53 12.47
C ALA A 167 -22.38 -12.00 12.58
N GLU A 168 -23.54 -11.42 12.27
CA GLU A 168 -23.78 -9.97 12.38
C GLU A 168 -23.68 -9.51 13.84
N ALA A 169 -24.38 -10.19 14.75
CA ALA A 169 -24.33 -9.86 16.17
C ALA A 169 -22.90 -9.93 16.72
N LEU A 170 -22.09 -10.87 16.22
CA LEU A 170 -20.68 -10.98 16.61
C LEU A 170 -19.85 -9.80 16.07
N LEU A 171 -20.03 -9.42 14.81
CA LEU A 171 -19.27 -8.30 14.19
C LEU A 171 -19.65 -6.94 14.78
N ASP A 172 -20.90 -6.77 15.19
CA ASP A 172 -21.43 -5.54 15.80
C ASP A 172 -21.20 -5.50 17.33
N ALA A 173 -20.62 -6.56 17.93
CA ALA A 173 -20.41 -6.63 19.38
C ALA A 173 -19.51 -5.46 19.86
N PRO A 174 -19.90 -4.71 20.90
CA PRO A 174 -19.15 -3.59 21.45
C PRO A 174 -17.95 -4.06 22.28
N VAL A 175 -17.01 -4.76 21.64
CA VAL A 175 -15.76 -5.25 22.25
C VAL A 175 -14.57 -4.69 21.50
N PRO A 176 -13.38 -4.60 22.13
CA PRO A 176 -12.18 -4.12 21.47
C PRO A 176 -11.87 -4.88 20.18
N GLU A 177 -11.45 -4.19 19.13
CA GLU A 177 -11.18 -4.76 17.79
C GLU A 177 -10.26 -5.99 17.84
N GLY A 178 -9.21 -5.96 18.66
CA GLY A 178 -8.31 -7.11 18.82
C GLY A 178 -8.96 -8.35 19.47
N VAL A 179 -9.99 -8.14 20.30
CA VAL A 179 -10.80 -9.24 20.87
C VAL A 179 -11.75 -9.78 19.80
N LEU A 180 -12.46 -8.89 19.13
CA LEU A 180 -13.38 -9.26 18.05
C LEU A 180 -12.69 -10.07 16.96
N LYS A 181 -11.58 -9.54 16.42
CA LYS A 181 -10.80 -10.23 15.38
C LYS A 181 -10.42 -11.64 15.80
N ARG A 182 -9.97 -11.83 17.03
CA ARG A 182 -9.58 -13.13 17.57
C ARG A 182 -10.74 -14.11 17.62
N VAL A 183 -11.92 -13.64 18.04
CA VAL A 183 -13.13 -14.49 18.13
C VAL A 183 -13.63 -14.82 16.72
N VAL A 184 -13.69 -13.85 15.82
CA VAL A 184 -14.10 -14.04 14.42
C VAL A 184 -13.20 -15.05 13.70
N GLU A 185 -11.87 -14.91 13.81
CA GLU A 185 -10.92 -15.85 13.20
C GLU A 185 -11.04 -17.27 13.77
N ALA A 186 -11.43 -17.42 15.04
CA ALA A 186 -11.63 -18.71 15.67
C ALA A 186 -12.99 -19.34 15.31
N VAL A 187 -14.02 -18.52 15.10
CA VAL A 187 -15.37 -18.97 14.68
C VAL A 187 -15.37 -19.32 13.19
N PHE A 188 -14.69 -18.51 12.38
CA PHE A 188 -14.63 -18.59 10.92
C PHE A 188 -13.18 -18.73 10.45
N PRO A 189 -12.57 -19.91 10.58
CA PRO A 189 -11.19 -20.10 10.14
C PRO A 189 -11.08 -19.93 8.62
N LYS A 190 -9.97 -19.35 8.17
CA LYS A 190 -9.70 -19.14 6.75
C LYS A 190 -9.54 -20.45 6.00
N PRO A 191 -10.00 -20.55 4.74
CA PRO A 191 -9.72 -21.68 3.86
C PRO A 191 -8.20 -21.89 3.66
N LEU A 192 -7.80 -23.14 3.41
CA LEU A 192 -6.40 -23.51 3.24
C LEU A 192 -5.74 -22.72 2.09
N GLU A 193 -6.45 -22.48 1.01
CA GLU A 193 -5.99 -21.75 -0.17
C GLU A 193 -5.63 -20.29 0.17
N GLU A 194 -6.48 -19.61 0.94
CA GLU A 194 -6.22 -18.26 1.42
C GLU A 194 -5.01 -18.22 2.36
N MET A 195 -4.90 -19.19 3.29
CA MET A 195 -3.74 -19.28 4.19
C MET A 195 -2.43 -19.49 3.42
N VAL A 196 -2.45 -20.30 2.38
CA VAL A 196 -1.29 -20.55 1.53
C VAL A 196 -0.88 -19.28 0.77
N ALA A 197 -1.86 -18.49 0.32
CA ALA A 197 -1.64 -17.24 -0.41
C ALA A 197 -1.16 -16.08 0.49
N GLU A 198 -1.35 -16.16 1.81
CA GLU A 198 -0.84 -15.13 2.73
C GLU A 198 0.70 -14.99 2.64
N PRO A 199 1.25 -13.80 2.90
CA PRO A 199 2.69 -13.61 2.99
C PRO A 199 3.28 -14.45 4.13
N GLU A 200 4.54 -14.84 4.00
CA GLU A 200 5.25 -15.57 5.05
C GLU A 200 6.05 -14.60 5.93
N LEU A 201 5.94 -14.78 7.24
CA LEU A 201 6.65 -14.01 8.24
C LEU A 201 7.78 -14.84 8.82
N VAL A 202 8.96 -14.26 8.96
CA VAL A 202 10.13 -14.92 9.56
C VAL A 202 9.99 -14.96 11.07
N VAL A 203 10.14 -16.13 11.66
CA VAL A 203 10.21 -16.32 13.12
C VAL A 203 11.67 -16.50 13.52
N PRO A 204 12.34 -15.49 14.09
CA PRO A 204 13.77 -15.58 14.44
C PRO A 204 14.06 -16.66 15.48
N SER A 205 13.17 -16.81 16.47
CA SER A 205 13.23 -17.87 17.47
C SER A 205 11.84 -18.20 18.03
N THR A 206 11.69 -19.34 18.68
CA THR A 206 10.45 -19.72 19.38
C THR A 206 10.10 -18.75 20.53
N GLU A 207 11.08 -18.09 21.12
CA GLU A 207 10.88 -17.05 22.14
C GLU A 207 10.10 -15.86 21.59
N HIS A 208 10.28 -15.50 20.33
CA HIS A 208 9.48 -14.45 19.68
C HIS A 208 7.99 -14.80 19.64
N LEU A 209 7.62 -16.06 19.46
CA LEU A 209 6.23 -16.50 19.52
C LEU A 209 5.67 -16.40 20.95
N VAL A 210 6.49 -16.69 21.97
CA VAL A 210 6.11 -16.52 23.38
C VAL A 210 5.84 -15.06 23.70
N ARG A 211 6.78 -14.17 23.40
CA ARG A 211 6.67 -12.73 23.63
C ARG A 211 5.48 -12.12 22.88
N TYR A 212 5.29 -12.49 21.62
CA TYR A 212 4.13 -12.08 20.84
C TYR A 212 2.81 -12.46 21.53
N ARG A 213 2.73 -13.68 22.06
CA ARG A 213 1.56 -14.14 22.80
C ARG A 213 1.34 -13.38 24.10
N GLN A 214 2.42 -13.00 24.81
CA GLN A 214 2.37 -12.20 26.04
C GLN A 214 1.92 -10.75 25.80
N GLY A 215 1.73 -10.34 24.55
CA GLY A 215 1.22 -9.03 24.17
C GLY A 215 2.28 -8.07 23.67
N ASP A 216 3.55 -8.48 23.60
CA ASP A 216 4.59 -7.68 22.99
C ASP A 216 4.21 -7.39 21.53
N LEU A 217 4.27 -6.10 21.14
CA LEU A 217 4.06 -5.65 19.77
C LEU A 217 5.30 -6.00 18.93
N LEU A 218 5.53 -7.29 18.72
CA LEU A 218 6.58 -7.76 17.85
C LEU A 218 6.07 -7.75 16.42
N ASN A 219 6.72 -6.99 15.57
CA ASN A 219 6.44 -7.05 14.13
C ASN A 219 7.35 -8.11 13.52
N PHE A 220 6.74 -9.09 12.89
CA PHE A 220 7.45 -10.12 12.17
C PHE A 220 7.82 -9.60 10.78
N LEU A 221 9.04 -9.89 10.36
CA LEU A 221 9.52 -9.48 9.05
C LEU A 221 8.95 -10.42 7.97
N LEU A 222 8.58 -9.86 6.82
CA LEU A 222 8.16 -10.64 5.67
C LEU A 222 9.31 -11.53 5.19
N ARG A 223 9.05 -12.80 4.91
CA ARG A 223 9.96 -13.64 4.17
C ARG A 223 9.96 -13.21 2.71
N LEU A 224 11.13 -12.92 2.18
CA LEU A 224 11.29 -12.59 0.77
C LEU A 224 11.06 -13.83 -0.09
N ASP A 225 10.39 -13.67 -1.22
CA ASP A 225 10.40 -14.68 -2.26
C ASP A 225 11.81 -14.77 -2.90
N GLU A 226 12.05 -15.80 -3.71
CA GLU A 226 13.36 -16.03 -4.32
C GLU A 226 13.81 -14.87 -5.21
N ALA A 227 12.90 -14.28 -5.97
CA ALA A 227 13.18 -13.13 -6.83
C ALA A 227 13.55 -11.90 -6.00
N GLN A 228 12.80 -11.60 -4.95
CA GLN A 228 13.07 -10.52 -4.02
C GLN A 228 14.40 -10.73 -3.29
N ALA A 229 14.66 -11.93 -2.77
CA ALA A 229 15.91 -12.27 -2.07
C ALA A 229 17.14 -12.15 -2.98
N ARG A 230 17.03 -12.54 -4.25
CA ARG A 230 18.11 -12.34 -5.23
C ARG A 230 18.41 -10.86 -5.44
N LEU A 231 17.40 -10.00 -5.46
CA LEU A 231 17.57 -8.56 -5.67
C LEU A 231 18.19 -7.85 -4.47
N THR A 232 17.94 -8.30 -3.25
CA THR A 232 18.61 -7.74 -2.05
C THR A 232 20.12 -8.01 -2.08
N ARG A 233 20.56 -9.12 -2.68
CA ARG A 233 21.96 -9.55 -2.81
C ARG A 233 22.61 -9.12 -4.13
N TRP A 234 21.92 -8.34 -4.94
CA TRP A 234 22.43 -7.95 -6.25
C TRP A 234 23.80 -7.25 -6.16
N SER A 235 24.68 -7.56 -7.15
CA SER A 235 26.07 -7.11 -7.11
C SER A 235 26.22 -5.58 -7.10
N LEU A 236 27.27 -5.10 -6.43
CA LEU A 236 27.62 -3.68 -6.31
C LEU A 236 28.58 -3.27 -7.44
N THR A 237 28.19 -3.47 -8.68
CA THR A 237 28.98 -3.11 -9.86
C THR A 237 28.53 -1.82 -10.53
N GLY A 238 27.67 -1.06 -9.88
CA GLY A 238 27.09 0.19 -10.33
C GLY A 238 25.70 0.41 -9.74
N PRO A 239 25.02 1.50 -10.07
CA PRO A 239 23.71 1.80 -9.56
C PRO A 239 22.71 0.72 -10.01
N THR A 240 21.83 0.30 -9.11
CA THR A 240 20.82 -0.74 -9.37
C THR A 240 19.42 -0.18 -9.18
N MET A 241 18.46 -0.70 -9.95
CA MET A 241 17.06 -0.30 -9.89
C MET A 241 16.13 -1.49 -9.85
N VAL A 242 15.17 -1.45 -8.94
CA VAL A 242 14.05 -2.40 -8.88
C VAL A 242 12.77 -1.67 -9.25
N VAL A 243 12.08 -2.16 -10.27
CA VAL A 243 10.79 -1.62 -10.72
C VAL A 243 9.68 -2.64 -10.50
N GLY A 244 8.48 -2.17 -10.21
CA GLY A 244 7.32 -3.05 -10.04
C GLY A 244 6.06 -2.24 -9.79
N GLY A 245 4.89 -2.88 -9.92
CA GLY A 245 3.60 -2.27 -9.62
C GLY A 245 3.34 -2.14 -8.10
N ALA A 246 2.15 -1.67 -7.76
CA ALA A 246 1.68 -1.65 -6.39
C ALA A 246 1.72 -3.05 -5.77
N GLY A 247 2.08 -3.16 -4.49
CA GLY A 247 2.03 -4.44 -3.76
C GLY A 247 3.08 -5.48 -4.14
N THR A 248 4.05 -5.18 -5.01
CA THR A 248 5.09 -6.15 -5.44
C THR A 248 6.25 -6.30 -4.45
N GLY A 249 6.27 -5.53 -3.36
CA GLY A 249 7.29 -5.64 -2.32
C GLY A 249 8.56 -4.83 -2.57
N LYS A 250 8.52 -3.78 -3.42
CA LYS A 250 9.66 -2.87 -3.68
C LYS A 250 10.28 -2.32 -2.40
N SER A 251 9.45 -1.74 -1.53
CA SER A 251 9.89 -1.18 -0.23
C SER A 251 10.46 -2.25 0.69
N THR A 252 9.93 -3.48 0.62
CA THR A 252 10.46 -4.62 1.36
C THR A 252 11.86 -4.98 0.87
N VAL A 253 12.06 -5.05 -0.45
CA VAL A 253 13.39 -5.28 -1.05
C VAL A 253 14.37 -4.17 -0.66
N ALA A 254 13.95 -2.89 -0.72
CA ALA A 254 14.76 -1.76 -0.29
C ALA A 254 15.19 -1.88 1.19
N LEU A 255 14.25 -2.24 2.06
CA LEU A 255 14.52 -2.46 3.49
C LEU A 255 15.52 -3.59 3.74
N TYR A 256 15.32 -4.75 3.11
CA TYR A 256 16.25 -5.87 3.26
C TYR A 256 17.61 -5.61 2.61
N ARG A 257 17.66 -4.75 1.58
CA ARG A 257 18.92 -4.28 1.00
C ARG A 257 19.77 -3.52 2.01
N VAL A 258 19.15 -2.72 2.91
CA VAL A 258 19.88 -2.05 4.01
C VAL A 258 20.62 -3.08 4.86
N LYS A 259 19.93 -4.15 5.28
CA LYS A 259 20.56 -5.22 6.07
C LYS A 259 21.68 -5.92 5.30
N GLU A 260 21.42 -6.30 4.07
CA GLU A 260 22.37 -7.04 3.23
C GLU A 260 23.68 -6.28 3.00
N VAL A 261 23.62 -4.96 2.75
CA VAL A 261 24.84 -4.16 2.54
C VAL A 261 25.64 -3.96 3.82
N LEU A 262 25.02 -4.04 4.99
CA LEU A 262 25.69 -3.98 6.29
C LEU A 262 26.32 -5.31 6.73
N GLU A 263 25.78 -6.45 6.27
CA GLU A 263 26.18 -7.81 6.66
C GLU A 263 26.98 -8.56 5.58
N ARG A 264 27.17 -7.96 4.40
CA ARG A 264 27.82 -8.63 3.27
C ARG A 264 29.26 -9.08 3.59
N PRO A 265 29.76 -10.14 2.92
CA PRO A 265 31.18 -10.52 3.00
C PRO A 265 32.09 -9.37 2.60
N GLY A 266 33.03 -9.03 3.47
CA GLY A 266 33.97 -7.90 3.26
C GLY A 266 33.46 -6.55 3.78
N ALA A 267 32.30 -6.50 4.43
CA ALA A 267 31.89 -5.29 5.17
C ALA A 267 32.86 -5.02 6.32
N THR A 268 33.25 -3.76 6.48
CA THR A 268 34.23 -3.32 7.50
C THR A 268 33.60 -3.03 8.85
N GLY A 269 32.27 -3.02 8.91
CA GLY A 269 31.49 -2.61 10.10
C GLY A 269 31.42 -1.09 10.29
N ARG A 270 31.87 -0.31 9.31
CA ARG A 270 31.86 1.17 9.35
C ARG A 270 30.98 1.78 8.26
N GLU A 271 30.41 0.96 7.40
CA GLU A 271 29.55 1.39 6.29
C GLU A 271 28.36 2.18 6.81
N THR A 272 28.06 3.28 6.14
CA THR A 272 26.92 4.17 6.42
C THR A 272 25.87 4.04 5.33
N VAL A 273 24.61 4.06 5.72
CA VAL A 273 23.46 3.92 4.81
C VAL A 273 22.51 5.10 4.98
N LEU A 274 22.12 5.71 3.87
CA LEU A 274 20.97 6.61 3.79
C LEU A 274 19.80 5.84 3.18
N LEU A 275 18.72 5.68 3.92
CA LEU A 275 17.45 5.16 3.42
C LEU A 275 16.48 6.32 3.22
N THR A 276 16.16 6.62 1.95
CA THR A 276 15.19 7.68 1.62
C THR A 276 13.80 7.10 1.45
N THR A 277 12.85 7.55 2.28
CA THR A 277 11.45 7.10 2.25
C THR A 277 10.51 8.22 2.67
N PHE A 278 9.23 8.08 2.26
CA PHE A 278 8.15 9.00 2.64
C PHE A 278 7.29 8.49 3.81
N THR A 279 7.52 7.26 4.31
CA THR A 279 6.63 6.62 5.29
C THR A 279 7.30 6.33 6.63
N ASN A 280 6.62 6.69 7.73
CA ASN A 280 7.05 6.32 9.09
C ASN A 280 7.01 4.79 9.34
N ALA A 281 6.20 4.07 8.57
CA ALA A 281 6.11 2.62 8.65
C ALA A 281 7.44 1.95 8.28
N LEU A 282 8.12 2.45 7.25
CA LEU A 282 9.42 1.92 6.85
C LEU A 282 10.51 2.19 7.91
N LEU A 283 10.48 3.35 8.57
CA LEU A 283 11.37 3.64 9.70
C LEU A 283 11.17 2.64 10.85
N SER A 284 9.91 2.34 11.20
CA SER A 284 9.60 1.35 12.23
C SER A 284 10.09 -0.05 11.85
N ALA A 285 9.87 -0.46 10.60
CA ALA A 285 10.33 -1.75 10.08
C ALA A 285 11.88 -1.85 10.06
N THR A 286 12.58 -0.74 9.73
CA THR A 286 14.05 -0.68 9.75
C THR A 286 14.60 -0.93 11.15
N ARG A 287 14.00 -0.30 12.16
CA ARG A 287 14.41 -0.50 13.57
C ARG A 287 14.23 -1.92 14.09
N GLN A 288 13.35 -2.70 13.48
CA GLN A 288 13.10 -4.08 13.86
C GLN A 288 13.99 -5.07 13.11
N LEU A 289 14.38 -4.72 11.89
CA LEU A 289 15.23 -5.53 11.05
C LEU A 289 16.70 -5.51 11.51
N LEU A 290 17.13 -4.38 12.06
CA LEU A 290 18.54 -4.08 12.36
C LEU A 290 18.80 -4.11 13.87
N SER A 291 20.02 -4.50 14.26
CA SER A 291 20.52 -4.33 15.63
C SER A 291 20.73 -2.84 15.95
N GLU A 292 20.84 -2.50 17.24
CA GLU A 292 21.13 -1.12 17.67
C GLU A 292 22.43 -0.59 17.06
N GLU A 293 23.46 -1.42 16.97
CA GLU A 293 24.74 -1.09 16.35
C GLU A 293 24.60 -0.82 14.86
N GLN A 294 23.80 -1.63 14.13
CA GLN A 294 23.50 -1.41 12.73
C GLN A 294 22.67 -0.14 12.53
N MET A 295 21.67 0.11 13.40
CA MET A 295 20.84 1.32 13.35
C MET A 295 21.64 2.60 13.54
N ALA A 296 22.70 2.59 14.34
CA ALA A 296 23.57 3.75 14.51
C ALA A 296 24.30 4.19 13.21
N ARG A 297 24.34 3.29 12.20
CA ARG A 297 24.94 3.51 10.89
C ARG A 297 23.93 3.81 9.78
N VAL A 298 22.64 3.78 10.09
CA VAL A 298 21.54 3.98 9.13
C VAL A 298 20.80 5.27 9.43
N GLU A 299 20.81 6.18 8.47
CA GLU A 299 20.00 7.39 8.50
C GLU A 299 18.76 7.20 7.64
N VAL A 300 17.58 7.48 8.20
CA VAL A 300 16.31 7.42 7.48
C VAL A 300 15.76 8.84 7.34
N ALA A 301 15.75 9.36 6.12
CA ALA A 301 15.37 10.74 5.85
C ALA A 301 14.72 10.88 4.45
N THR A 302 13.94 11.94 4.24
CA THR A 302 13.49 12.33 2.91
C THR A 302 14.59 13.11 2.18
N ALA A 303 14.54 13.14 0.84
CA ALA A 303 15.47 13.96 0.04
C ALA A 303 15.40 15.45 0.42
N ASP A 304 14.21 15.95 0.76
CA ASP A 304 14.02 17.32 1.22
C ASP A 304 14.66 17.60 2.58
N HIS A 305 14.59 16.62 3.50
CA HIS A 305 15.26 16.73 4.80
C HIS A 305 16.77 16.84 4.64
N ILE A 306 17.37 16.01 3.78
CA ILE A 306 18.79 16.07 3.46
C ILE A 306 19.17 17.41 2.83
N ALA A 307 18.36 17.93 1.88
CA ALA A 307 18.58 19.25 1.30
C ALA A 307 18.58 20.35 2.36
N VAL A 308 17.60 20.32 3.26
CA VAL A 308 17.48 21.25 4.40
C VAL A 308 18.70 21.18 5.32
N GLU A 309 19.16 19.97 5.66
CA GLU A 309 20.31 19.75 6.54
C GLU A 309 21.61 20.32 5.94
N ILE A 310 21.81 20.06 4.65
CA ILE A 310 22.96 20.59 3.91
C ILE A 310 22.94 22.12 3.88
N VAL A 311 21.81 22.75 3.53
CA VAL A 311 21.71 24.22 3.46
C VAL A 311 21.83 24.86 4.84
N LYS A 312 21.28 24.25 5.88
CA LYS A 312 21.44 24.72 7.28
C LYS A 312 22.88 24.77 7.75
N SER A 313 23.79 24.00 7.16
CA SER A 313 25.22 24.06 7.49
C SER A 313 25.90 25.35 7.01
N THR A 314 25.30 26.06 6.06
CA THR A 314 25.85 27.26 5.45
C THR A 314 25.10 28.54 5.77
N ARG A 315 23.79 28.45 6.04
CA ARG A 315 22.92 29.59 6.40
C ARG A 315 21.73 29.19 7.26
N ARG A 316 21.14 30.19 7.91
CA ARG A 316 19.84 30.02 8.58
C ARG A 316 18.72 29.98 7.53
N LEU A 317 17.77 29.04 7.71
CA LEU A 317 16.57 28.95 6.89
C LEU A 317 15.48 29.88 7.40
N SER A 318 14.64 30.37 6.48
CA SER A 318 13.33 30.95 6.78
C SER A 318 12.27 29.84 6.91
N ASP A 319 11.01 30.22 7.12
CA ASP A 319 9.90 29.29 7.05
C ASP A 319 9.77 28.70 5.64
N ILE A 320 9.18 27.52 5.52
CA ILE A 320 8.97 26.87 4.22
C ILE A 320 7.64 27.34 3.61
N GLU A 321 7.66 27.77 2.36
CA GLU A 321 6.49 28.07 1.56
C GLU A 321 5.90 26.77 0.98
N TYR A 322 4.62 26.52 1.24
CA TYR A 322 3.89 25.37 0.71
C TYR A 322 3.01 25.72 -0.51
N GLY A 323 2.58 24.69 -1.28
CA GLY A 323 1.98 24.85 -2.60
C GLY A 323 0.81 25.84 -2.70
N GLN A 324 -0.08 25.93 -1.69
CA GLN A 324 -1.20 26.89 -1.71
C GLN A 324 -0.71 28.34 -1.59
N GLU A 325 0.28 28.62 -0.76
CA GLU A 325 0.88 29.93 -0.61
C GLU A 325 1.60 30.34 -1.91
N ALA A 326 2.38 29.42 -2.48
CA ALA A 326 3.06 29.60 -3.75
C ALA A 326 2.08 29.90 -4.89
N THR A 327 0.97 29.16 -4.97
CA THR A 327 -0.08 29.38 -5.99
C THR A 327 -0.71 30.77 -5.84
N ARG A 328 -1.05 31.20 -4.62
CA ARG A 328 -1.62 32.53 -4.35
C ARG A 328 -0.63 33.63 -4.76
N ARG A 329 0.64 33.51 -4.38
CA ARG A 329 1.68 34.47 -4.73
C ARG A 329 1.90 34.54 -6.25
N LEU A 330 1.87 33.42 -6.94
CA LEU A 330 1.96 33.40 -8.41
C LEU A 330 0.77 34.09 -9.04
N HIS A 331 -0.44 33.86 -8.55
CA HIS A 331 -1.67 34.51 -9.04
C HIS A 331 -1.56 36.04 -8.94
N GLU A 332 -1.12 36.57 -7.80
CA GLU A 332 -0.94 38.01 -7.57
C GLU A 332 0.15 38.60 -8.50
N LEU A 333 1.27 37.90 -8.70
CA LEU A 333 2.33 38.32 -9.60
C LEU A 333 1.87 38.33 -11.05
N ARG A 334 1.15 37.30 -11.45
CA ARG A 334 0.65 37.12 -12.82
C ARG A 334 -0.33 38.21 -13.21
N ALA A 335 -1.20 38.63 -12.31
CA ALA A 335 -2.16 39.71 -12.55
C ALA A 335 -1.48 41.06 -12.93
N ARG A 336 -0.21 41.25 -12.55
CA ARG A 336 0.58 42.46 -12.82
C ARG A 336 1.72 42.22 -13.82
N PHE A 337 1.84 41.00 -14.37
CA PHE A 337 2.93 40.67 -15.25
C PHE A 337 2.59 40.95 -16.69
N VAL A 338 3.43 41.76 -17.34
CA VAL A 338 3.37 42.03 -18.77
C VAL A 338 4.60 41.40 -19.42
N PRO A 339 4.44 40.44 -20.35
CA PRO A 339 5.56 39.86 -21.06
C PRO A 339 6.26 40.92 -21.93
N ARG A 340 7.58 40.85 -21.99
CA ARG A 340 8.36 41.70 -22.89
C ARG A 340 8.40 41.08 -24.27
N ALA A 341 8.01 41.82 -25.32
CA ALA A 341 8.09 41.41 -26.71
C ALA A 341 8.51 42.57 -27.62
N LYS A 342 8.77 42.29 -28.89
CA LYS A 342 9.30 43.28 -29.84
C LYS A 342 8.23 44.26 -30.33
N SER A 343 6.95 43.92 -30.23
CA SER A 343 5.84 44.78 -30.63
C SER A 343 4.66 44.64 -29.68
N ALA A 344 3.70 45.57 -29.72
CA ALA A 344 2.46 45.49 -28.95
C ALA A 344 1.63 44.27 -29.30
N ALA A 345 1.49 43.93 -30.57
CA ALA A 345 0.78 42.76 -31.05
C ALA A 345 1.38 41.44 -30.53
N GLU A 346 2.70 41.35 -30.54
CA GLU A 346 3.46 40.22 -29.99
C GLU A 346 3.29 40.09 -28.46
N THR A 347 3.25 41.23 -27.75
CA THR A 347 3.01 41.28 -26.31
C THR A 347 1.63 40.73 -25.96
N GLU A 348 0.63 41.11 -26.77
CA GLU A 348 -0.74 40.60 -26.61
C GLU A 348 -0.83 39.09 -26.90
N GLU A 349 -0.23 38.61 -27.99
CA GLU A 349 -0.19 37.19 -28.36
C GLU A 349 0.45 36.32 -27.24
N VAL A 350 1.65 36.73 -26.77
CA VAL A 350 2.35 36.01 -25.71
C VAL A 350 1.56 36.11 -24.39
N GLY A 351 0.92 37.25 -24.12
CA GLY A 351 0.05 37.47 -22.96
C GLY A 351 -1.14 36.52 -22.95
N LEU A 352 -1.82 36.37 -24.08
CA LEU A 352 -2.94 35.42 -24.24
C LEU A 352 -2.47 33.97 -24.10
N ALA A 353 -1.34 33.61 -24.72
CA ALA A 353 -0.78 32.28 -24.59
C ALA A 353 -0.37 31.96 -23.13
N LEU A 354 0.22 32.92 -22.42
CA LEU A 354 0.55 32.78 -20.99
C LEU A 354 -0.75 32.66 -20.14
N ALA A 355 -1.79 33.42 -20.50
CA ALA A 355 -3.08 33.39 -19.82
C ALA A 355 -3.81 32.04 -19.97
N ALA A 356 -3.56 31.32 -21.04
CA ALA A 356 -4.11 29.96 -21.28
C ALA A 356 -3.46 28.86 -20.41
N LEU A 357 -2.35 29.15 -19.70
CA LEU A 357 -1.70 28.26 -18.76
C LEU A 357 -2.24 28.49 -17.35
N THR A 358 -2.60 27.44 -16.65
CA THR A 358 -3.08 27.54 -15.24
C THR A 358 -1.92 27.82 -14.28
N GLU A 359 -2.21 28.42 -13.11
CA GLU A 359 -1.21 28.59 -12.04
C GLU A 359 -0.57 27.26 -11.65
N ARG A 360 -1.36 26.20 -11.56
CA ARG A 360 -0.86 24.85 -11.28
C ARG A 360 0.15 24.40 -12.32
N TYR A 361 -0.18 24.57 -13.61
CA TYR A 361 0.73 24.23 -14.70
C TYR A 361 2.06 25.01 -14.58
N LEU A 362 2.00 26.31 -14.28
CA LEU A 362 3.20 27.15 -14.13
C LEU A 362 4.03 26.76 -12.90
N ILE A 363 3.39 26.48 -11.75
CA ILE A 363 4.12 25.99 -10.55
C ILE A 363 4.82 24.66 -10.86
N GLU A 364 4.13 23.72 -11.52
CA GLU A 364 4.75 22.47 -11.92
C GLU A 364 5.91 22.68 -12.93
N GLU A 365 5.78 23.64 -13.85
CA GLU A 365 6.85 24.01 -14.77
C GLU A 365 8.06 24.60 -14.02
N PHE A 366 7.82 25.45 -13.01
CA PHE A 366 8.86 26.00 -12.15
C PHE A 366 9.55 24.90 -11.34
N ASP A 367 8.78 24.09 -10.63
CA ASP A 367 9.28 23.12 -9.66
C ASP A 367 9.95 21.89 -10.32
N TRP A 368 9.47 21.47 -11.49
CA TRP A 368 9.93 20.24 -12.14
C TRP A 368 10.87 20.48 -13.32
N ILE A 369 10.67 21.57 -14.07
CA ILE A 369 11.50 21.86 -15.23
C ILE A 369 12.61 22.86 -14.88
N ILE A 370 12.27 24.02 -14.33
CA ILE A 370 13.26 25.05 -14.06
C ILE A 370 14.10 24.67 -12.83
N ASP A 371 13.49 24.67 -11.64
CA ASP A 371 14.18 24.30 -10.40
C ASP A 371 14.55 22.80 -10.40
N GLY A 372 13.65 21.93 -10.89
CA GLY A 372 13.85 20.50 -10.90
C GLY A 372 15.03 20.03 -11.75
N ARG A 373 15.51 20.84 -12.70
CA ARG A 373 16.70 20.60 -13.52
C ARG A 373 17.85 21.52 -13.18
N GLY A 374 17.65 22.47 -12.25
CA GLY A 374 18.66 23.47 -11.90
C GLY A 374 18.96 24.45 -13.03
N ILE A 375 17.96 24.80 -13.85
CA ILE A 375 18.10 25.73 -14.98
C ILE A 375 18.25 27.15 -14.45
N THR A 376 19.31 27.82 -14.83
CA THR A 376 19.67 29.15 -14.34
C THR A 376 19.54 30.27 -15.38
N ASP A 377 19.44 29.93 -16.67
CA ASP A 377 19.30 30.91 -17.73
C ASP A 377 18.20 30.57 -18.74
N VAL A 378 17.71 31.59 -19.45
CA VAL A 378 16.58 31.47 -20.37
C VAL A 378 16.93 30.64 -21.61
N GLU A 379 18.15 30.68 -22.11
CA GLU A 379 18.53 29.91 -23.30
C GLU A 379 18.64 28.41 -23.00
N GLU A 380 19.07 28.07 -21.78
CA GLU A 380 19.02 26.69 -21.29
C GLU A 380 17.58 26.24 -21.20
N TYR A 381 16.65 27.04 -20.61
CA TYR A 381 15.24 26.70 -20.52
C TYR A 381 14.58 26.54 -21.90
N LYS A 382 14.93 27.39 -22.86
CA LYS A 382 14.39 27.27 -24.23
C LYS A 382 14.78 25.96 -24.91
N ARG A 383 15.94 25.41 -24.60
CA ARG A 383 16.46 24.14 -25.14
C ARG A 383 16.08 22.94 -24.30
N ALA A 384 15.64 23.13 -23.05
CA ALA A 384 15.33 22.06 -22.14
C ALA A 384 14.23 21.15 -22.71
N PRO A 385 14.46 19.83 -22.78
CA PRO A 385 13.42 18.88 -23.13
C PRO A 385 12.35 18.84 -22.04
N ARG A 386 11.10 18.73 -22.44
CA ARG A 386 9.93 18.71 -21.56
C ARG A 386 9.06 17.46 -21.82
N PRO A 387 9.64 16.25 -21.75
CA PRO A 387 8.89 15.02 -21.98
C PRO A 387 7.77 14.90 -20.95
N GLY A 388 6.58 14.49 -21.39
CA GLY A 388 5.39 14.39 -20.53
C GLY A 388 4.63 15.69 -20.32
N ARG A 389 5.20 16.86 -20.70
CA ARG A 389 4.48 18.13 -20.71
C ARG A 389 3.76 18.31 -22.06
N GLY A 390 2.42 18.32 -22.05
CA GLY A 390 1.61 18.34 -23.27
C GLY A 390 1.69 19.63 -24.07
N ALA A 391 1.72 20.80 -23.40
CA ALA A 391 1.70 22.07 -24.07
C ALA A 391 3.00 22.37 -24.82
N ARG A 392 2.87 22.69 -26.11
CA ARG A 392 3.97 23.21 -26.92
C ARG A 392 4.21 24.68 -26.58
N LEU A 393 5.33 24.99 -25.95
CA LEU A 393 5.72 26.35 -25.61
C LEU A 393 6.65 26.88 -26.70
N SER A 394 6.24 27.98 -27.37
CA SER A 394 7.13 28.70 -28.29
C SER A 394 8.33 29.28 -27.52
N GLY A 395 9.42 29.56 -28.23
CA GLY A 395 10.62 30.20 -27.62
C GLY A 395 10.27 31.48 -26.87
N ARG A 396 9.39 32.32 -27.42
CA ARG A 396 8.92 33.56 -26.80
C ARG A 396 8.05 33.33 -25.55
N LEU A 397 7.19 32.33 -25.59
CA LEU A 397 6.39 31.97 -24.41
C LEU A 397 7.29 31.43 -23.29
N ARG A 398 8.34 30.65 -23.62
CA ARG A 398 9.34 30.22 -22.66
C ARG A 398 10.13 31.40 -22.07
N GLU A 399 10.49 32.41 -22.85
CA GLU A 399 11.08 33.64 -22.34
C GLU A 399 10.17 34.34 -21.33
N ALA A 400 8.90 34.46 -21.65
CA ALA A 400 7.91 35.08 -20.74
C ALA A 400 7.72 34.25 -19.47
N ILE A 401 7.63 32.92 -19.57
CA ILE A 401 7.52 32.02 -18.41
C ILE A 401 8.78 32.14 -17.53
N PHE A 402 9.98 32.17 -18.12
CA PHE A 402 11.21 32.31 -17.36
C PHE A 402 11.32 33.67 -16.67
N ALA A 403 10.93 34.76 -17.34
CA ALA A 403 10.88 36.08 -16.73
C ALA A 403 9.84 36.16 -15.57
N LEU A 404 8.70 35.45 -15.71
CA LEU A 404 7.73 35.34 -14.62
C LEU A 404 8.30 34.50 -13.47
N TYR A 405 9.00 33.37 -13.76
CA TYR A 405 9.70 32.58 -12.76
C TYR A 405 10.74 33.39 -11.98
N GLN A 406 11.56 34.20 -12.65
CA GLN A 406 12.55 35.06 -11.98
C GLN A 406 11.87 36.00 -10.98
N ARG A 407 10.78 36.69 -11.37
CA ARG A 407 10.00 37.54 -10.46
C ARG A 407 9.36 36.75 -9.32
N PHE A 408 8.89 35.53 -9.63
CA PHE A 408 8.36 34.64 -8.63
C PHE A 408 9.42 34.21 -7.62
N ALA A 409 10.63 33.89 -8.05
CA ALA A 409 11.74 33.53 -7.17
C ALA A 409 12.20 34.74 -6.33
N GLU A 410 12.37 35.92 -6.94
CA GLU A 410 12.77 37.16 -6.26
C GLU A 410 11.75 37.64 -5.21
N SER A 411 10.45 37.40 -5.44
CA SER A 411 9.39 37.79 -4.51
C SER A 411 9.25 36.85 -3.30
N ALA A 412 9.98 35.72 -3.28
CA ALA A 412 9.89 34.77 -2.20
C ALA A 412 10.42 35.33 -0.88
N ARG A 413 9.60 35.27 0.18
CA ARG A 413 9.99 35.61 1.55
C ARG A 413 10.29 34.41 2.42
N LYS A 414 9.94 33.24 1.92
CA LYS A 414 10.11 31.94 2.57
C LYS A 414 10.93 31.03 1.66
N ASP A 415 11.64 30.09 2.26
CA ASP A 415 12.37 29.07 1.53
C ASP A 415 11.40 28.09 0.82
N ARG A 416 11.80 27.55 -0.33
CA ARG A 416 11.03 26.56 -1.08
C ARG A 416 11.87 25.31 -1.32
N PHE A 417 11.30 24.13 -1.14
CA PHE A 417 12.01 22.87 -1.35
C PHE A 417 12.67 22.75 -2.74
N PRO A 418 12.04 23.15 -3.86
CA PRO A 418 12.70 23.09 -5.17
C PRO A 418 14.00 23.91 -5.23
N ALA A 419 14.00 25.13 -4.68
CA ALA A 419 15.20 25.98 -4.61
C ALA A 419 16.25 25.42 -3.64
N LEU A 420 15.83 24.93 -2.46
CA LEU A 420 16.73 24.34 -1.46
C LEU A 420 17.49 23.12 -1.98
N ARG A 421 16.87 22.31 -2.85
CA ARG A 421 17.53 21.15 -3.48
C ARG A 421 18.72 21.58 -4.36
N ASN A 422 18.56 22.64 -5.15
CA ASN A 422 19.62 23.18 -5.99
C ASN A 422 20.72 23.87 -5.16
N GLU A 423 20.33 24.61 -4.12
CA GLU A 423 21.27 25.22 -3.18
C GLU A 423 22.09 24.14 -2.45
N ALA A 424 21.46 23.07 -1.97
CA ALA A 424 22.15 21.93 -1.36
C ALA A 424 23.17 21.30 -2.31
N ARG A 425 22.83 21.13 -3.58
CA ARG A 425 23.74 20.62 -4.60
C ARG A 425 24.93 21.60 -4.84
N ALA A 426 24.67 22.88 -4.84
CA ALA A 426 25.74 23.89 -4.94
C ALA A 426 26.69 23.83 -3.73
N VAL A 427 26.14 23.65 -2.51
CA VAL A 427 26.95 23.46 -1.29
C VAL A 427 27.79 22.18 -1.38
N LEU A 428 27.21 21.07 -1.90
CA LEU A 428 27.96 19.84 -2.14
C LEU A 428 29.12 20.03 -3.16
N ALA A 429 28.84 20.74 -4.23
CA ALA A 429 29.84 21.03 -5.29
C ALA A 429 30.96 21.92 -4.81
N SER A 430 30.70 22.86 -3.88
CA SER A 430 31.73 23.72 -3.28
C SER A 430 32.63 23.01 -2.27
N GLY A 431 32.27 21.78 -1.84
CA GLY A 431 32.99 21.07 -0.78
C GLY A 431 32.67 21.54 0.65
N ALA A 432 31.74 22.46 0.83
CA ALA A 432 31.36 22.96 2.17
C ALA A 432 30.59 21.93 3.01
N TRP A 433 30.15 20.83 2.40
CA TRP A 433 29.52 19.68 3.06
C TRP A 433 30.26 18.41 2.67
N GLU A 434 30.90 17.74 3.63
CA GLU A 434 31.75 16.57 3.38
C GLU A 434 31.06 15.22 3.63
N LYS A 435 29.98 15.20 4.43
CA LYS A 435 29.26 13.93 4.76
C LYS A 435 28.76 13.26 3.49
N ARG A 436 29.10 11.98 3.35
CA ARG A 436 28.68 11.09 2.27
C ARG A 436 28.34 9.73 2.86
N TRP A 437 27.36 9.03 2.24
CA TRP A 437 26.99 7.68 2.62
C TRP A 437 27.59 6.66 1.66
N ASP A 438 28.01 5.54 2.21
CA ASP A 438 28.54 4.44 1.38
C ASP A 438 27.43 3.82 0.53
N TYR A 439 26.20 3.76 1.09
CA TYR A 439 25.00 3.30 0.39
C TYR A 439 23.87 4.32 0.51
N VAL A 440 23.22 4.60 -0.62
CA VAL A 440 22.01 5.41 -0.71
C VAL A 440 20.90 4.59 -1.34
N ILE A 441 19.91 4.24 -0.54
CA ILE A 441 18.77 3.41 -0.92
C ILE A 441 17.55 4.32 -0.99
N VAL A 442 16.96 4.44 -2.18
CA VAL A 442 15.85 5.36 -2.46
C VAL A 442 14.60 4.55 -2.76
N ASP A 443 13.62 4.61 -1.88
CA ASP A 443 12.29 4.06 -2.11
C ASP A 443 11.37 5.12 -2.74
N GLU A 444 10.36 4.68 -3.51
CA GLU A 444 9.42 5.55 -4.24
C GLU A 444 10.13 6.60 -5.13
N ALA A 445 11.23 6.19 -5.77
CA ALA A 445 12.09 7.09 -6.55
C ALA A 445 11.36 7.80 -7.70
N GLN A 446 10.22 7.26 -8.20
CA GLN A 446 9.38 7.90 -9.22
C GLN A 446 8.76 9.23 -8.77
N ASP A 447 8.74 9.52 -7.48
CA ASP A 447 8.18 10.75 -6.92
C ASP A 447 9.21 11.88 -6.77
N LEU A 448 10.48 11.57 -6.98
CA LEU A 448 11.56 12.54 -6.89
C LEU A 448 11.74 13.30 -8.20
N CYS A 449 11.88 14.63 -8.12
CA CYS A 449 12.27 15.45 -9.25
C CYS A 449 13.76 15.24 -9.61
N PRO A 450 14.22 15.66 -10.81
CA PRO A 450 15.60 15.49 -11.23
C PRO A 450 16.63 16.07 -10.25
N ALA A 451 16.37 17.23 -9.64
CA ALA A 451 17.25 17.82 -8.62
C ALA A 451 17.36 16.96 -7.37
N SER A 452 16.25 16.35 -6.90
CA SER A 452 16.27 15.40 -5.77
C SER A 452 17.04 14.13 -6.10
N LEU A 453 16.85 13.59 -7.30
CA LEU A 453 17.57 12.39 -7.75
C LEU A 453 19.07 12.66 -7.89
N ALA A 454 19.44 13.83 -8.44
CA ALA A 454 20.82 14.27 -8.52
C ALA A 454 21.44 14.43 -7.13
N LEU A 455 20.72 15.06 -6.19
CA LEU A 455 21.14 15.18 -4.80
C LEU A 455 21.43 13.81 -4.17
N MET A 456 20.52 12.84 -4.34
CA MET A 456 20.71 11.47 -3.82
C MET A 456 21.93 10.78 -4.46
N ALA A 457 22.18 11.01 -5.75
CA ALA A 457 23.36 10.50 -6.43
C ALA A 457 24.67 11.16 -5.96
N GLU A 458 24.62 12.45 -5.62
CA GLU A 458 25.78 13.26 -5.20
C GLU A 458 26.17 13.02 -3.73
N VAL A 459 25.21 12.70 -2.85
CA VAL A 459 25.49 12.35 -1.45
C VAL A 459 25.99 10.91 -1.29
N ALA A 460 25.84 10.06 -2.30
CA ALA A 460 26.47 8.75 -2.33
C ALA A 460 28.00 8.88 -2.56
N ARG A 461 28.78 8.12 -1.81
CA ARG A 461 30.24 8.09 -1.97
C ARG A 461 30.63 7.61 -3.36
N THR A 462 29.99 6.52 -3.82
CA THR A 462 30.22 5.93 -5.15
C THR A 462 28.91 5.51 -5.83
N PRO A 463 28.87 5.39 -7.16
CA PRO A 463 27.68 4.93 -7.88
C PRO A 463 27.26 3.50 -7.50
N GLU A 464 28.19 2.66 -7.08
CA GLU A 464 27.96 1.26 -6.68
C GLU A 464 27.06 1.17 -5.44
N GLY A 465 27.08 2.19 -4.59
CA GLY A 465 26.24 2.30 -3.40
C GLY A 465 24.79 2.70 -3.67
N LEU A 466 24.44 3.03 -4.93
CA LEU A 466 23.10 3.51 -5.27
C LEU A 466 22.13 2.35 -5.55
N PHE A 467 21.01 2.35 -4.83
CA PHE A 467 19.90 1.43 -5.06
C PHE A 467 18.57 2.19 -5.10
N PHE A 468 17.80 2.01 -6.17
CA PHE A 468 16.53 2.72 -6.39
C PHE A 468 15.38 1.71 -6.51
N ALA A 469 14.28 1.98 -5.79
CA ALA A 469 13.01 1.28 -5.96
C ALA A 469 11.99 2.25 -6.55
N ALA A 470 11.33 1.87 -7.64
CA ALA A 470 10.42 2.75 -8.37
C ALA A 470 9.18 2.01 -8.89
N ASP A 471 8.04 2.70 -8.89
CA ASP A 471 6.81 2.24 -9.53
C ASP A 471 6.53 3.10 -10.78
N SER A 472 6.62 2.47 -11.96
CA SER A 472 6.39 3.18 -13.21
C SER A 472 4.94 3.60 -13.41
N LYS A 473 3.98 2.90 -12.78
CA LYS A 473 2.54 3.14 -12.93
C LYS A 473 2.00 4.19 -11.96
N GLN A 474 2.63 4.34 -10.78
CA GLN A 474 2.18 5.25 -9.73
C GLN A 474 2.86 6.62 -9.75
N SER A 475 3.67 6.94 -10.75
CA SER A 475 4.20 8.28 -10.88
C SER A 475 3.07 9.27 -11.14
N LEU A 476 2.71 10.04 -10.11
CA LEU A 476 1.71 11.12 -10.21
C LEU A 476 2.21 12.27 -11.08
N TYR A 477 3.51 12.37 -11.22
CA TYR A 477 4.16 13.38 -12.05
C TYR A 477 4.60 12.73 -13.35
N SER A 478 4.12 13.24 -14.47
CA SER A 478 4.57 12.81 -15.81
C SER A 478 6.09 12.80 -15.81
N ARG A 479 6.72 11.65 -16.16
CA ARG A 479 8.18 11.56 -16.18
C ARG A 479 8.73 12.52 -17.23
N ASN A 480 9.18 13.66 -16.78
CA ASN A 480 9.74 14.70 -17.63
C ASN A 480 11.24 14.51 -17.85
N TYR A 481 11.82 13.36 -17.50
CA TYR A 481 13.25 13.09 -17.58
C TYR A 481 13.55 11.60 -17.68
N THR A 482 14.72 11.25 -18.22
CA THR A 482 15.34 9.95 -18.06
C THR A 482 16.25 9.97 -16.82
N TRP A 483 16.44 8.83 -16.17
CA TRP A 483 17.31 8.73 -15.00
C TRP A 483 18.71 9.31 -15.27
N SER A 484 19.32 8.95 -16.40
CA SER A 484 20.63 9.45 -16.82
C SER A 484 20.65 10.95 -17.12
N SER A 485 19.51 11.55 -17.52
CA SER A 485 19.43 13.01 -17.72
C SER A 485 19.30 13.77 -16.40
N ALA A 486 18.86 13.13 -15.32
CA ALA A 486 18.85 13.72 -14.01
C ALA A 486 20.27 13.80 -13.42
N HIS A 487 21.06 12.73 -13.56
CA HIS A 487 22.47 12.74 -13.13
C HIS A 487 23.27 11.63 -13.84
N PRO A 488 24.54 11.87 -14.25
CA PRO A 488 25.38 10.89 -14.94
C PRO A 488 25.63 9.58 -14.18
N ARG A 489 25.60 9.60 -12.84
CA ARG A 489 25.71 8.39 -11.99
C ARG A 489 24.48 7.48 -12.05
N LEU A 490 23.34 7.96 -12.57
CA LEU A 490 22.07 7.21 -12.61
C LEU A 490 21.90 6.45 -13.94
N GLN A 491 22.86 5.59 -14.26
CA GLN A 491 22.85 4.74 -15.46
C GLN A 491 22.52 3.31 -15.09
N PHE A 492 21.25 2.94 -15.20
CA PHE A 492 20.73 1.62 -14.82
C PHE A 492 20.71 0.59 -15.97
N ARG A 493 21.31 0.86 -17.11
CA ARG A 493 21.33 -0.06 -18.25
C ARG A 493 21.92 -1.41 -17.85
N GLY A 494 21.17 -2.50 -18.03
CA GLY A 494 21.57 -3.84 -17.60
C GLY A 494 21.53 -4.06 -16.08
N ARG A 495 21.06 -3.07 -15.29
CA ARG A 495 20.97 -3.13 -13.82
C ARG A 495 19.58 -2.73 -13.32
N THR A 496 18.56 -3.02 -14.13
CA THR A 496 17.15 -2.84 -13.75
C THR A 496 16.51 -4.21 -13.69
N ALA A 497 15.88 -4.52 -12.56
CA ALA A 497 15.07 -5.73 -12.40
C ALA A 497 13.63 -5.37 -12.14
N ARG A 498 12.72 -6.29 -12.52
CA ARG A 498 11.28 -6.12 -12.36
C ARG A 498 10.73 -7.11 -11.36
N LEU A 499 9.87 -6.62 -10.46
CA LEU A 499 9.01 -7.43 -9.60
C LEU A 499 7.62 -7.49 -10.24
N GLU A 500 7.13 -8.70 -10.47
CA GLU A 500 5.88 -8.92 -11.22
C GLU A 500 4.74 -9.38 -10.31
N ARG A 501 5.04 -10.04 -9.18
CA ARG A 501 4.01 -10.59 -8.28
C ARG A 501 3.48 -9.53 -7.32
N ASN A 502 2.17 -9.32 -7.37
CA ASN A 502 1.46 -8.44 -6.44
C ASN A 502 0.89 -9.28 -5.28
N TYR A 503 1.33 -8.97 -4.07
CA TYR A 503 0.93 -9.65 -2.83
C TYR A 503 -0.14 -8.87 -2.04
N ARG A 504 -0.58 -7.71 -2.54
CA ARG A 504 -1.47 -6.78 -1.84
C ARG A 504 -2.93 -6.98 -2.20
N SER A 505 -3.28 -6.71 -3.44
CA SER A 505 -4.65 -6.71 -3.96
C SER A 505 -5.03 -8.04 -4.60
N THR A 506 -6.31 -8.17 -4.97
CA THR A 506 -6.79 -9.30 -5.76
C THR A 506 -6.53 -9.09 -7.26
N LYS A 507 -6.58 -10.16 -8.04
CA LYS A 507 -6.44 -10.11 -9.51
C LYS A 507 -7.49 -9.22 -10.15
N GLU A 508 -8.70 -9.23 -9.62
CA GLU A 508 -9.84 -8.47 -10.09
C GLU A 508 -9.62 -6.98 -9.87
N ILE A 509 -9.17 -6.58 -8.67
CA ILE A 509 -8.84 -5.18 -8.36
C ILE A 509 -7.67 -4.69 -9.22
N ASP A 510 -6.61 -5.49 -9.35
CA ASP A 510 -5.43 -5.11 -10.14
C ASP A 510 -5.79 -4.90 -11.62
N ARG A 511 -6.60 -5.81 -12.19
CA ARG A 511 -7.11 -5.69 -13.56
C ARG A 511 -8.00 -4.47 -13.76
N ALA A 512 -8.96 -4.26 -12.85
CA ALA A 512 -9.89 -3.13 -12.91
C ALA A 512 -9.18 -1.77 -12.77
N ALA A 513 -8.21 -1.68 -11.87
CA ALA A 513 -7.39 -0.47 -11.71
C ALA A 513 -6.52 -0.22 -12.96
N PHE A 514 -5.96 -1.28 -13.55
CA PHE A 514 -5.12 -1.16 -14.73
C PHE A 514 -5.88 -0.65 -15.96
N ALA A 515 -7.14 -1.06 -16.15
CA ALA A 515 -7.99 -0.61 -17.24
C ALA A 515 -8.14 0.91 -17.31
N VAL A 516 -8.05 1.62 -16.18
CA VAL A 516 -8.08 3.08 -16.12
C VAL A 516 -6.84 3.70 -16.79
N LEU A 517 -5.70 3.01 -16.80
CA LEU A 517 -4.45 3.45 -17.41
C LEU A 517 -4.32 3.03 -18.89
N GLU A 518 -4.97 1.94 -19.33
CA GLU A 518 -4.86 1.42 -20.71
C GLU A 518 -5.37 2.40 -21.77
N ALA A 519 -6.14 3.40 -21.37
CA ALA A 519 -6.50 4.53 -22.23
C ALA A 519 -5.32 5.48 -22.56
N GLU A 520 -4.12 5.24 -21.99
CA GLU A 520 -2.86 5.92 -22.32
C GLU A 520 -2.02 4.97 -23.21
N ASP A 521 -1.60 5.44 -24.39
CA ASP A 521 -0.70 4.72 -25.33
C ASP A 521 0.73 4.57 -24.77
N ASP A 522 0.89 4.04 -23.58
CA ASP A 522 2.19 3.88 -22.91
C ASP A 522 2.60 2.39 -22.93
N GLU A 523 3.35 1.98 -23.96
CA GLU A 523 3.88 0.61 -24.15
C GLU A 523 4.68 0.07 -22.94
N ALA A 524 5.03 0.93 -21.97
CA ALA A 524 5.78 0.56 -20.77
C ALA A 524 4.90 -0.02 -19.64
N LEU A 525 3.57 -0.01 -19.78
CA LEU A 525 2.64 -0.47 -18.74
C LEU A 525 2.46 -1.99 -18.79
N VAL A 526 3.23 -2.72 -18.01
CA VAL A 526 3.06 -4.19 -17.86
C VAL A 526 2.20 -4.48 -16.62
N ALA A 527 1.17 -5.29 -16.78
CA ALA A 527 0.33 -5.75 -15.68
C ALA A 527 1.15 -6.56 -14.66
N SER A 528 0.96 -6.30 -13.37
CA SER A 528 1.43 -7.17 -12.29
C SER A 528 0.48 -8.38 -12.17
N THR A 529 1.01 -9.51 -11.67
CA THR A 529 0.19 -10.69 -11.42
C THR A 529 -0.12 -10.80 -9.95
N SER A 530 -1.36 -10.50 -9.56
CA SER A 530 -1.80 -10.69 -8.18
C SER A 530 -1.89 -12.16 -7.81
N VAL A 531 -1.45 -12.50 -6.61
CA VAL A 531 -1.50 -13.86 -6.06
C VAL A 531 -2.84 -14.21 -5.41
N HIS A 532 -3.64 -13.20 -5.12
CA HIS A 532 -4.96 -13.34 -4.49
C HIS A 532 -6.08 -13.24 -5.52
N GLU A 533 -7.15 -14.00 -5.31
CA GLU A 533 -8.42 -13.85 -6.01
C GLU A 533 -9.45 -13.22 -5.07
N GLY A 534 -10.48 -12.57 -5.64
CA GLY A 534 -11.52 -11.91 -4.85
C GLY A 534 -12.73 -11.52 -5.69
N PRO A 535 -13.70 -10.83 -5.08
CA PRO A 535 -14.88 -10.37 -5.80
C PRO A 535 -14.52 -9.32 -6.87
N LEU A 536 -15.35 -9.23 -7.90
CA LEU A 536 -15.25 -8.16 -8.89
C LEU A 536 -15.44 -6.80 -8.20
N PRO A 537 -14.62 -5.79 -8.53
CA PRO A 537 -14.88 -4.42 -8.14
C PRO A 537 -16.23 -3.93 -8.65
N VAL A 538 -16.91 -3.10 -7.87
CA VAL A 538 -18.22 -2.55 -8.20
C VAL A 538 -18.08 -1.17 -8.81
N LEU A 539 -18.65 -0.95 -9.99
CA LEU A 539 -18.74 0.34 -10.66
C LEU A 539 -20.20 0.78 -10.64
N VAL A 540 -20.53 1.84 -9.92
CA VAL A 540 -21.88 2.40 -9.89
C VAL A 540 -21.90 3.67 -10.72
N ARG A 541 -22.85 3.77 -11.68
CA ARG A 541 -23.00 4.89 -12.60
C ARG A 541 -24.30 5.65 -12.40
N ASN A 542 -24.32 6.91 -12.81
CA ASN A 542 -25.47 7.81 -12.76
C ASN A 542 -26.03 8.06 -11.36
N VAL A 543 -25.18 8.02 -10.32
CA VAL A 543 -25.59 8.19 -8.94
C VAL A 543 -25.96 9.65 -8.67
N PRO A 544 -27.19 9.96 -8.19
CA PRO A 544 -27.52 11.28 -7.69
C PRO A 544 -26.65 11.64 -6.48
N SER A 545 -26.29 12.93 -6.34
CA SER A 545 -25.42 13.38 -5.26
C SER A 545 -25.99 13.09 -3.86
N GLU A 546 -27.31 13.18 -3.72
CA GLU A 546 -28.04 12.87 -2.49
C GLU A 546 -28.00 11.39 -2.10
N ASP A 547 -27.80 10.50 -3.04
CA ASP A 547 -27.78 9.05 -2.84
C ASP A 547 -26.37 8.48 -2.57
N GLU A 548 -25.31 9.25 -2.88
CA GLU A 548 -23.94 8.76 -2.86
C GLU A 548 -23.51 8.19 -1.49
N ALA A 549 -23.86 8.89 -0.41
CA ALA A 549 -23.55 8.45 0.95
C ALA A 549 -24.25 7.12 1.30
N THR A 550 -25.46 6.92 0.80
CA THR A 550 -26.23 5.66 1.00
C THR A 550 -25.55 4.51 0.26
N TRP A 551 -25.15 4.70 -1.01
CA TRP A 551 -24.41 3.72 -1.78
C TRP A 551 -23.11 3.30 -1.10
N ILE A 552 -22.36 4.26 -0.57
CA ILE A 552 -21.12 4.02 0.18
C ILE A 552 -21.43 3.18 1.42
N ALA A 553 -22.43 3.60 2.21
CA ALA A 553 -22.77 2.92 3.45
C ALA A 553 -23.22 1.47 3.21
N ASP A 554 -24.05 1.24 2.20
CA ASP A 554 -24.54 -0.09 1.85
C ASP A 554 -23.42 -1.02 1.37
N PHE A 555 -22.55 -0.52 0.48
CA PHE A 555 -21.41 -1.30 0.01
C PHE A 555 -20.45 -1.64 1.13
N VAL A 556 -20.06 -0.65 1.94
CA VAL A 556 -19.11 -0.87 3.04
C VAL A 556 -19.67 -1.87 4.04
N ARG A 557 -20.98 -1.80 4.39
CA ARG A 557 -21.60 -2.78 5.29
C ARG A 557 -21.61 -4.18 4.68
N GLN A 558 -22.04 -4.33 3.42
CA GLN A 558 -22.11 -5.63 2.74
C GLN A 558 -20.72 -6.25 2.56
N MET A 559 -19.74 -5.47 2.08
CA MET A 559 -18.38 -5.93 1.88
C MET A 559 -17.68 -6.25 3.21
N ALA A 560 -17.88 -5.43 4.25
CA ALA A 560 -17.33 -5.70 5.58
C ALA A 560 -17.88 -7.01 6.16
N ARG A 561 -19.19 -7.27 6.01
CA ARG A 561 -19.80 -8.56 6.39
C ARG A 561 -19.22 -9.72 5.60
N HIS A 562 -19.13 -9.59 4.28
CA HIS A 562 -18.54 -10.61 3.41
C HIS A 562 -17.11 -10.96 3.84
N LEU A 563 -16.30 -9.95 4.12
CA LEU A 563 -14.91 -10.10 4.56
C LEU A 563 -14.78 -10.37 6.07
N ARG A 564 -15.89 -10.39 6.82
CA ARG A 564 -15.93 -10.54 8.28
C ARG A 564 -15.05 -9.52 9.00
N LEU A 565 -15.15 -8.26 8.56
CA LEU A 565 -14.48 -7.10 9.11
C LEU A 565 -15.49 -6.09 9.67
N ARG A 566 -15.03 -5.19 10.52
CA ARG A 566 -15.81 -4.00 10.88
C ARG A 566 -15.84 -3.03 9.71
N PRO A 567 -16.93 -2.25 9.56
CA PRO A 567 -16.99 -1.16 8.58
C PRO A 567 -15.83 -0.15 8.72
N SER A 568 -15.30 0.04 9.93
CA SER A 568 -14.14 0.88 10.19
C SER A 568 -12.84 0.43 9.50
N ALA A 569 -12.79 -0.78 8.93
CA ALA A 569 -11.69 -1.23 8.08
C ALA A 569 -11.71 -0.61 6.67
N ALA A 570 -12.78 0.12 6.31
CA ALA A 570 -12.93 0.76 5.03
C ALA A 570 -12.35 2.18 4.99
N ALA A 571 -11.98 2.59 3.76
CA ALA A 571 -11.67 3.98 3.44
C ALA A 571 -12.48 4.47 2.24
N VAL A 572 -12.89 5.75 2.29
CA VAL A 572 -13.51 6.48 1.19
C VAL A 572 -12.51 7.50 0.68
N LEU A 573 -12.17 7.43 -0.59
CA LEU A 573 -11.17 8.28 -1.23
C LEU A 573 -11.86 9.30 -2.12
N VAL A 574 -11.56 10.58 -1.89
CA VAL A 574 -12.20 11.71 -2.54
C VAL A 574 -11.17 12.61 -3.23
N PRO A 575 -11.55 13.41 -4.24
CA PRO A 575 -10.60 14.28 -4.94
C PRO A 575 -10.12 15.48 -4.11
N ARG A 576 -10.94 16.02 -3.16
CA ARG A 576 -10.67 17.27 -2.43
C ARG A 576 -11.08 17.22 -0.96
N ASN A 577 -10.39 18.00 -0.11
CA ASN A 577 -10.67 18.08 1.33
C ASN A 577 -12.10 18.56 1.66
N ALA A 578 -12.62 19.56 0.94
CA ALA A 578 -13.97 20.07 1.19
C ALA A 578 -15.03 18.99 1.00
N ILE A 579 -14.94 18.27 -0.14
CA ILE A 579 -15.84 17.15 -0.45
C ILE A 579 -15.73 16.04 0.60
N GLY A 580 -14.50 15.76 1.07
CA GLY A 580 -14.27 14.73 2.07
C GLY A 580 -14.93 15.01 3.41
N ARG A 581 -14.99 16.29 3.83
CA ARG A 581 -15.70 16.68 5.06
C ARG A 581 -17.21 16.52 4.90
N GLU A 582 -17.78 17.07 3.83
CA GLU A 582 -19.21 16.98 3.53
C GLU A 582 -19.66 15.51 3.40
N LEU A 583 -18.89 14.70 2.67
CA LEU A 583 -19.22 13.28 2.47
C LEU A 583 -19.09 12.45 3.76
N ALA A 584 -18.14 12.76 4.64
CA ALA A 584 -18.02 12.09 5.93
C ALA A 584 -19.23 12.36 6.84
N GLU A 585 -19.77 13.58 6.82
CA GLU A 585 -20.99 13.94 7.52
C GLU A 585 -22.20 13.19 6.93
N ALA A 586 -22.38 13.21 5.61
CA ALA A 586 -23.46 12.53 4.92
C ALA A 586 -23.43 10.99 5.13
N ILE A 587 -22.25 10.35 5.11
CA ILE A 587 -22.11 8.92 5.41
C ILE A 587 -22.51 8.62 6.87
N THR A 588 -22.17 9.52 7.79
CA THR A 588 -22.56 9.38 9.21
C THR A 588 -24.08 9.52 9.38
N GLU A 589 -24.71 10.45 8.67
CA GLU A 589 -26.18 10.60 8.63
C GLU A 589 -26.87 9.38 8.01
N ALA A 590 -26.22 8.70 7.03
CA ALA A 590 -26.66 7.42 6.49
C ALA A 590 -26.45 6.25 7.47
N GLY A 591 -26.09 6.52 8.72
CA GLY A 591 -25.97 5.57 9.81
C GLY A 591 -24.68 4.75 9.81
N LEU A 592 -23.64 5.22 9.13
CA LEU A 592 -22.30 4.59 9.12
C LEU A 592 -21.26 5.58 9.65
N PRO A 593 -20.72 5.42 10.87
CA PRO A 593 -19.73 6.35 11.41
C PRO A 593 -18.57 6.57 10.46
N ALA A 594 -18.35 7.80 10.03
CA ALA A 594 -17.28 8.17 9.12
C ALA A 594 -16.58 9.45 9.60
N ARG A 595 -15.28 9.56 9.36
CA ARG A 595 -14.47 10.72 9.75
C ARG A 595 -13.49 11.11 8.67
N PHE A 596 -13.43 12.40 8.36
CA PHE A 596 -12.44 12.95 7.46
C PHE A 596 -11.10 13.16 8.18
N PHE A 597 -10.00 12.72 7.55
CA PHE A 597 -8.64 12.87 8.05
C PHE A 597 -7.81 13.69 7.08
N GLU A 598 -7.20 14.77 7.58
CA GLU A 598 -6.36 15.66 6.79
C GLU A 598 -4.87 15.33 6.99
N GLY A 599 -4.18 15.03 5.90
CA GLY A 599 -2.72 14.87 5.90
C GLY A 599 -2.21 13.78 6.86
N ARG A 600 -1.31 14.16 7.78
CA ARG A 600 -0.65 13.24 8.73
C ARG A 600 -1.46 12.90 9.98
N ALA A 601 -2.64 13.46 10.14
CA ALA A 601 -3.50 13.26 11.32
C ALA A 601 -4.29 11.93 11.29
N LEU A 602 -3.92 11.00 10.42
CA LEU A 602 -4.64 9.73 10.23
C LEU A 602 -4.50 8.82 11.45
N GLU A 603 -5.61 8.57 12.12
CA GLU A 603 -5.76 7.55 13.15
C GLU A 603 -6.31 6.26 12.54
N LEU A 604 -5.42 5.35 12.12
CA LEU A 604 -5.82 4.07 11.52
C LEU A 604 -6.71 3.22 12.44
N ARG A 605 -6.60 3.43 13.77
CA ARG A 605 -7.38 2.71 14.79
C ARG A 605 -8.71 3.37 15.14
N ALA A 606 -9.07 4.47 14.49
CA ALA A 606 -10.37 5.11 14.73
C ALA A 606 -11.50 4.15 14.36
N ASP A 607 -12.51 4.01 15.22
CA ASP A 607 -13.70 3.17 14.98
C ASP A 607 -14.72 3.90 14.10
N ALA A 608 -14.26 4.32 12.92
CA ALA A 608 -15.04 5.00 11.90
C ALA A 608 -14.44 4.72 10.52
N VAL A 609 -15.24 4.78 9.47
CA VAL A 609 -14.77 4.78 8.09
C VAL A 609 -13.87 5.99 7.85
N LYS A 610 -12.69 5.75 7.28
CA LYS A 610 -11.69 6.80 7.03
C LYS A 610 -12.00 7.49 5.72
N VAL A 611 -12.31 8.78 5.76
CA VAL A 611 -12.47 9.59 4.54
C VAL A 611 -11.18 10.38 4.32
N LEU A 612 -10.56 10.22 3.14
CA LEU A 612 -9.24 10.75 2.79
C LEU A 612 -9.24 11.31 1.37
N THR A 613 -8.32 12.21 1.05
CA THR A 613 -8.11 12.53 -0.37
C THR A 613 -7.30 11.43 -1.06
N LEU A 614 -7.49 11.28 -2.38
CA LEU A 614 -6.70 10.39 -3.22
C LEU A 614 -5.18 10.60 -3.04
N HIS A 615 -4.75 11.86 -2.88
CA HIS A 615 -3.35 12.19 -2.62
C HIS A 615 -2.88 11.73 -1.24
N SER A 616 -3.71 11.92 -0.20
CA SER A 616 -3.37 11.54 1.18
C SER A 616 -3.35 10.02 1.37
N ALA A 617 -4.08 9.27 0.53
CA ALA A 617 -4.12 7.82 0.56
C ALA A 617 -2.85 7.15 -0.01
N LYS A 618 -1.96 7.91 -0.65
CA LYS A 618 -0.73 7.36 -1.21
C LYS A 618 0.14 6.71 -0.13
N GLY A 619 0.56 5.46 -0.37
CA GLY A 619 1.34 4.68 0.61
C GLY A 619 0.51 4.00 1.70
N LEU A 620 -0.81 4.24 1.75
CA LEU A 620 -1.74 3.57 2.66
C LEU A 620 -2.42 2.40 1.96
N GLU A 621 -3.01 1.49 2.75
CA GLU A 621 -3.70 0.29 2.25
C GLU A 621 -4.90 0.01 3.14
N PHE A 622 -6.03 -0.36 2.51
CA PHE A 622 -7.27 -0.65 3.22
C PHE A 622 -7.93 -1.93 2.69
N PRO A 623 -8.50 -2.76 3.55
CA PRO A 623 -9.25 -3.93 3.12
C PRO A 623 -10.37 -3.60 2.13
N ILE A 624 -11.06 -2.49 2.35
CA ILE A 624 -12.19 -2.01 1.55
C ILE A 624 -11.94 -0.55 1.17
N VAL A 625 -12.08 -0.24 -0.12
CA VAL A 625 -11.96 1.13 -0.62
C VAL A 625 -13.19 1.51 -1.44
N VAL A 626 -13.70 2.69 -1.22
CA VAL A 626 -14.67 3.35 -2.10
C VAL A 626 -14.03 4.61 -2.65
N VAL A 627 -14.08 4.81 -3.96
CA VAL A 627 -13.62 6.03 -4.63
C VAL A 627 -14.86 6.80 -5.09
N ALA A 628 -15.04 8.03 -4.57
CA ALA A 628 -16.29 8.77 -4.67
C ALA A 628 -16.06 10.30 -4.64
N GLY A 629 -17.13 11.11 -4.72
CA GLY A 629 -17.07 12.56 -4.55
C GLY A 629 -16.71 13.33 -5.83
N PHE A 630 -17.04 12.82 -7.00
CA PHE A 630 -16.73 13.44 -8.30
C PHE A 630 -17.88 14.28 -8.86
N HIS A 631 -18.61 15.00 -8.03
CA HIS A 631 -19.75 15.82 -8.42
C HIS A 631 -19.38 16.95 -9.37
N GLU A 632 -20.38 17.43 -10.14
CA GLU A 632 -20.26 18.57 -11.04
C GLU A 632 -19.88 19.83 -10.22
N GLY A 633 -18.84 20.54 -10.66
CA GLY A 633 -18.30 21.71 -9.93
C GLY A 633 -17.26 21.40 -8.85
N ALA A 634 -17.25 20.21 -8.28
CA ALA A 634 -16.27 19.76 -7.29
C ALA A 634 -15.00 19.20 -7.95
N TYR A 635 -15.11 18.71 -9.17
CA TYR A 635 -14.02 18.18 -9.98
C TYR A 635 -13.81 19.05 -11.22
N PRO A 636 -12.59 19.10 -11.78
CA PRO A 636 -12.24 20.10 -12.77
C PRO A 636 -13.17 20.08 -13.99
N VAL A 637 -13.95 21.11 -14.08
CA VAL A 637 -14.68 21.47 -15.32
C VAL A 637 -13.64 21.90 -16.36
N PRO A 638 -13.80 21.58 -17.67
CA PRO A 638 -13.00 22.17 -18.71
C PRO A 638 -13.08 23.69 -18.61
N GLU A 639 -12.01 24.34 -18.21
CA GLU A 639 -11.94 25.80 -18.21
C GLU A 639 -11.93 26.26 -19.66
N LYS A 640 -12.84 27.17 -20.03
CA LYS A 640 -13.06 27.64 -21.42
C LYS A 640 -11.81 28.17 -22.15
N TYR A 641 -10.71 28.37 -21.42
CA TYR A 641 -9.47 29.01 -21.91
C TYR A 641 -8.20 28.15 -21.71
N VAL A 642 -8.33 26.87 -21.37
CA VAL A 642 -7.17 26.00 -21.18
C VAL A 642 -6.77 25.40 -22.53
N ALA A 643 -5.47 25.45 -22.86
CA ALA A 643 -4.95 24.80 -24.08
C ALA A 643 -5.28 23.30 -24.06
N PRO A 644 -5.70 22.70 -25.21
CA PRO A 644 -6.08 21.30 -25.29
C PRO A 644 -5.00 20.34 -24.76
N GLU A 645 -3.72 20.67 -25.01
CA GLU A 645 -2.60 19.87 -24.57
C GLU A 645 -2.40 19.91 -23.03
N VAL A 646 -2.69 21.04 -22.40
CA VAL A 646 -2.69 21.20 -20.92
C VAL A 646 -3.83 20.39 -20.33
N PHE A 647 -5.00 20.41 -20.99
CA PHE A 647 -6.13 19.60 -20.56
C PHE A 647 -5.82 18.09 -20.69
N ALA A 648 -5.22 17.64 -21.80
CA ALA A 648 -4.82 16.25 -21.98
C ALA A 648 -3.76 15.81 -20.93
N GLU A 649 -2.78 16.67 -20.61
CA GLU A 649 -1.81 16.43 -19.55
C GLU A 649 -2.51 16.26 -18.18
N ARG A 650 -3.48 17.11 -17.89
CA ARG A 650 -4.28 17.03 -16.67
C ARG A 650 -5.07 15.72 -16.62
N MET A 651 -5.67 15.28 -17.73
CA MET A 651 -6.41 14.01 -17.79
C MET A 651 -5.49 12.82 -17.49
N ARG A 652 -4.28 12.79 -18.04
CA ARG A 652 -3.29 11.76 -17.69
C ARG A 652 -2.96 11.75 -16.19
N HIS A 653 -2.77 12.93 -15.61
CA HIS A 653 -2.53 13.05 -14.16
C HIS A 653 -3.71 12.52 -13.35
N GLU A 654 -4.92 12.85 -13.72
CA GLU A 654 -6.14 12.41 -13.05
C GLU A 654 -6.34 10.89 -13.14
N ARG A 655 -6.08 10.28 -14.30
CA ARG A 655 -6.11 8.81 -14.46
C ARG A 655 -5.09 8.12 -13.55
N ARG A 656 -3.88 8.64 -13.47
CA ARG A 656 -2.86 8.11 -12.55
C ARG A 656 -3.24 8.27 -11.09
N LEU A 657 -3.82 9.41 -10.73
CA LEU A 657 -4.32 9.63 -9.37
C LEU A 657 -5.45 8.67 -9.02
N LEU A 658 -6.38 8.45 -9.97
CA LEU A 658 -7.45 7.46 -9.83
C LEU A 658 -6.87 6.05 -9.67
N TYR A 659 -5.93 5.66 -10.53
CA TYR A 659 -5.22 4.38 -10.42
C TYR A 659 -4.56 4.20 -9.05
N VAL A 660 -3.88 5.22 -8.53
CA VAL A 660 -3.29 5.20 -7.19
C VAL A 660 -4.37 4.94 -6.13
N GLY A 661 -5.53 5.60 -6.23
CA GLY A 661 -6.65 5.39 -5.31
C GLY A 661 -7.22 3.97 -5.38
N LEU A 662 -7.49 3.47 -6.58
CA LEU A 662 -8.03 2.12 -6.79
C LEU A 662 -7.08 1.03 -6.24
N THR A 663 -5.77 1.20 -6.44
CA THR A 663 -4.74 0.27 -5.94
C THR A 663 -4.51 0.33 -4.43
N ARG A 664 -5.24 1.18 -3.69
CA ARG A 664 -5.24 1.17 -2.22
C ARG A 664 -6.12 0.05 -1.66
N ALA A 665 -7.03 -0.50 -2.48
CA ALA A 665 -7.90 -1.60 -2.10
C ALA A 665 -7.14 -2.93 -2.04
N MET A 666 -7.39 -3.68 -0.97
CA MET A 666 -6.82 -5.02 -0.82
C MET A 666 -7.81 -6.11 -1.25
N ARG A 667 -9.09 -6.01 -0.88
CA ARG A 667 -10.10 -7.07 -1.03
C ARG A 667 -11.42 -6.60 -1.62
N GLY A 668 -11.88 -5.39 -1.29
CA GLY A 668 -13.13 -4.83 -1.78
C GLY A 668 -12.92 -3.45 -2.38
N LEU A 669 -13.49 -3.19 -3.55
CA LEU A 669 -13.38 -1.92 -4.26
C LEU A 669 -14.72 -1.51 -4.87
N MET A 670 -15.10 -0.24 -4.68
CA MET A 670 -16.19 0.41 -5.38
C MET A 670 -15.71 1.74 -5.98
N LEU A 671 -16.17 2.04 -7.19
CA LEU A 671 -16.04 3.35 -7.83
C LEU A 671 -17.43 3.91 -8.10
N ILE A 672 -17.69 5.13 -7.63
CA ILE A 672 -18.97 5.84 -7.87
C ILE A 672 -18.75 6.92 -8.91
N VAL A 673 -19.56 6.87 -9.96
CA VAL A 673 -19.62 7.89 -11.03
C VAL A 673 -20.95 8.63 -10.89
N PRO A 674 -20.93 9.93 -10.57
CA PRO A 674 -22.15 10.70 -10.35
C PRO A 674 -22.95 10.93 -11.62
N ARG A 675 -24.24 11.25 -11.47
CA ARG A 675 -25.15 11.58 -12.58
C ARG A 675 -24.61 12.78 -13.37
N GLY A 676 -24.61 12.67 -14.69
CA GLY A 676 -24.13 13.73 -15.58
C GLY A 676 -22.61 13.92 -15.60
N CYS A 677 -21.84 13.01 -15.03
CA CYS A 677 -20.38 13.09 -15.04
C CYS A 677 -19.81 13.14 -16.47
N ARG A 678 -19.05 14.20 -16.76
CA ARG A 678 -18.36 14.41 -18.04
C ARG A 678 -16.85 14.19 -17.95
N HIS A 679 -16.39 13.68 -16.83
CA HIS A 679 -14.96 13.48 -16.60
C HIS A 679 -14.44 12.24 -17.32
N GLU A 680 -13.63 12.42 -18.35
CA GLU A 680 -13.14 11.33 -19.19
C GLU A 680 -12.40 10.22 -18.42
N ALA A 681 -11.65 10.54 -17.36
CA ALA A 681 -10.98 9.52 -16.56
C ALA A 681 -11.95 8.56 -15.84
N LEU A 682 -13.23 8.98 -15.65
CA LEU A 682 -14.27 8.18 -15.01
C LEU A 682 -15.22 7.53 -16.01
N THR A 683 -15.29 8.03 -17.23
CA THR A 683 -16.27 7.59 -18.24
C THR A 683 -15.66 6.85 -19.41
N ALA A 684 -14.36 7.10 -19.70
CA ALA A 684 -13.67 6.56 -20.88
C ALA A 684 -12.60 5.52 -20.49
N PHE A 685 -13.03 4.43 -19.83
CA PHE A 685 -12.20 3.24 -19.63
C PHE A 685 -13.01 1.96 -19.82
N GLU A 686 -12.32 0.86 -20.08
CA GLU A 686 -12.96 -0.44 -20.28
C GLU A 686 -13.51 -0.98 -18.95
N THR A 687 -14.81 -1.34 -18.95
CA THR A 687 -15.50 -1.86 -17.75
C THR A 687 -15.45 -3.39 -17.64
N ARG A 688 -14.77 -4.06 -18.55
CA ARG A 688 -14.55 -5.49 -18.46
C ARG A 688 -13.77 -5.82 -17.19
N GLY A 689 -14.36 -6.61 -16.33
CA GLY A 689 -13.79 -6.92 -15.00
C GLY A 689 -14.36 -6.08 -13.86
N TRP A 690 -15.42 -5.30 -14.12
CA TRP A 690 -16.23 -4.61 -13.12
C TRP A 690 -17.62 -5.22 -13.03
N ALA A 691 -18.18 -5.30 -11.83
CA ALA A 691 -19.63 -5.47 -11.65
C ALA A 691 -20.26 -4.08 -11.79
N VAL A 692 -20.99 -3.86 -12.91
CA VAL A 692 -21.54 -2.53 -13.24
C VAL A 692 -23.00 -2.46 -12.76
N GLU A 693 -23.29 -1.43 -11.96
CA GLU A 693 -24.63 -1.05 -11.51
C GLU A 693 -24.98 0.32 -12.09
N GLU A 694 -26.17 0.46 -12.64
CA GLU A 694 -26.68 1.73 -13.16
C GLU A 694 -27.92 2.15 -12.38
N THR A 695 -27.95 3.41 -11.92
CA THR A 695 -29.17 3.98 -11.35
C THR A 695 -30.03 4.57 -12.48
N GLU A 696 -31.34 4.37 -12.42
CA GLU A 696 -32.32 4.92 -13.38
C GLU A 696 -32.36 6.46 -13.41
#